data_8e386c6f25cb79e4dc6a6743e2ab7aa6
#
_entry.id   8e386c6f25cb79e4dc6a6743e2ab7aa6
#
_cell.length_a   1.000
_cell.length_b   1.000
_cell.length_c   1.000
_cell.angle_alpha   90.00
_cell.angle_beta   90.00
_cell.angle_gamma   90.00
#
_symmetry.space_group_name_H-M   'P 1'
#
loop_
_entity.id
_entity.type
_entity.pdbx_description
1 polymer ?
#
loop_
_entity_poly.entity_id
_entity_poly.type
_entity_poly.pdbx_seq_one_letter_code
_entity_poly.pdbx_strand_id
1 'polypeptide(L)'
;MAKKKTQRKAKSFSEALGLEYLFNNTITDFFLGLILFFASVYVIIAMVSFLNTGAADQSILEDLQKGEWINTGRQFQNYCGSWGAIISYWLMSVNFGFPAFLLPLFCVLVGFQLMHAYKINLLKWFLCMMVVMFWSSVTFSKLLTPLMGDLIFNPGGKHGLFVVQRLEDIMGPPGLTAILLIVAVAFLTYLTTETITVIRKALNPIGFISKRVSFEITNHKKDEEESVTDEAEDNQAEPVEEEDEDMPSTVLEEFKDPEPAQVIDLDVNPEEGLKKDENTQAENPIEEKSLLEKQRELRAQKAEQEAKDANKIAGGNIDMDISIAAADEKAHGTVVSNVEHLNTPINPKEPFTKYKYPTLSLLKKYEDNGNYIDEAEQIANKNRIIEVLGNFGVTIRTIRATVGPTITLYEIQPAEGVRISKIKNLEDDIALSLAALGIRIIAPIPGKGTIGIEVPNAKPNIVSMESILNSRKFQETKMELPIALGKTITNEVFMVDLAKIPHLLVAGATGQGKSVGLNAIITSLLYKKHPNELKFVLIDPKKVEFSVYSRITNKFMAALPDEEEPIITDVTKVVRTLNSLCVLMDSRYDLLKKAGARNIKEYNQKYINHKLRLTDGHEYMPYIVVIIDEFGDLIMTAGKEVELPIARIAQLARAVGIHMVIATQRPTTSIITGNIKANFPGRIAFKVTAAIDSKTILDRTGANQLIGRGDMLYQGGQEPVRVQCAFVDTPEIERINEYICEQPGPIEPMELPEPANDDNATGAGNVDTRNLDAFFEEAAHAIVLSQQGSTSMIQRRFSIGYNRAGRLMDQLEAAGIVGAAQGSKPREVLVQDENQLNNLLAALRGQ
;
A
#
# COMPACT_ATOMS: atom_id res chain seq x y z
N MET A 1 51.62 15.46 37.11
CA MET A 1 50.65 15.86 36.08
C MET A 1 49.72 14.68 35.77
N ALA A 2 48.48 14.68 36.32
CA ALA A 2 47.51 13.64 36.13
C ALA A 2 46.70 13.89 34.87
N LYS A 3 46.73 12.98 33.90
CA LYS A 3 45.88 13.01 32.68
C LYS A 3 44.40 12.88 33.03
N LYS A 4 43.63 13.92 32.80
CA LYS A 4 42.16 13.91 32.82
C LYS A 4 41.65 12.90 31.82
N LYS A 5 40.95 11.83 32.26
CA LYS A 5 40.16 10.95 31.40
C LYS A 5 38.92 11.70 30.92
N THR A 6 38.87 12.04 29.66
CA THR A 6 37.66 12.53 29.00
C THR A 6 36.62 11.42 28.91
N GLN A 7 35.50 11.61 29.59
CA GLN A 7 34.33 10.73 29.47
C GLN A 7 33.77 10.87 28.05
N ARG A 8 33.85 9.79 27.27
CA ARG A 8 33.14 9.69 26.01
C ARG A 8 31.62 9.55 26.26
N LYS A 9 30.81 10.41 25.70
CA LYS A 9 29.35 10.26 25.69
C LYS A 9 28.98 9.02 24.88
N ALA A 10 28.14 8.17 25.42
CA ALA A 10 27.61 6.99 24.75
C ALA A 10 26.86 7.41 23.46
N LYS A 11 27.12 6.74 22.34
CA LYS A 11 26.54 7.03 21.02
C LYS A 11 25.21 6.29 20.75
N SER A 12 24.88 5.29 21.58
CA SER A 12 23.63 4.53 21.47
C SER A 12 23.09 4.16 22.86
N PHE A 13 21.82 3.83 22.94
CA PHE A 13 21.16 3.39 24.18
C PHE A 13 21.74 2.05 24.69
N SER A 14 22.18 1.17 23.80
CA SER A 14 22.87 -0.08 24.14
C SER A 14 24.27 0.17 24.75
N GLU A 15 24.99 1.19 24.29
CA GLU A 15 26.28 1.63 24.82
C GLU A 15 26.14 2.25 26.24
N ALA A 16 25.04 3.02 26.42
CA ALA A 16 24.74 3.65 27.73
C ALA A 16 24.37 2.62 28.83
N LEU A 17 23.77 1.49 28.47
CA LEU A 17 23.38 0.40 29.35
C LEU A 17 24.49 -0.66 29.52
N GLY A 18 25.62 -0.53 28.83
CA GLY A 18 26.70 -1.53 28.89
C GLY A 18 26.36 -2.83 28.13
N LEU A 19 25.24 -2.88 27.43
CA LEU A 19 24.78 -4.08 26.72
C LEU A 19 25.69 -4.41 25.52
N GLU A 20 26.38 -3.43 24.96
CA GLU A 20 27.32 -3.65 23.85
C GLU A 20 28.54 -4.49 24.28
N TYR A 21 28.92 -4.40 25.58
CA TYR A 21 29.96 -5.23 26.15
C TYR A 21 29.50 -6.68 26.39
N LEU A 22 28.18 -6.89 26.56
CA LEU A 22 27.58 -8.22 26.72
C LEU A 22 27.44 -8.96 25.36
N PHE A 23 27.18 -8.23 24.26
CA PHE A 23 26.92 -8.82 22.92
C PHE A 23 28.18 -8.92 22.02
N ASN A 24 29.31 -8.29 22.41
CA ASN A 24 30.57 -8.35 21.66
C ASN A 24 31.68 -9.10 22.40
N ASN A 25 31.35 -9.91 23.38
CA ASN A 25 32.35 -10.66 24.16
C ASN A 25 32.23 -12.15 23.81
N THR A 26 33.31 -12.72 23.28
CA THR A 26 33.42 -14.17 22.95
C THR A 26 33.03 -15.10 24.10
N ILE A 27 33.21 -14.65 25.35
CA ILE A 27 32.80 -15.41 26.55
C ILE A 27 31.28 -15.42 26.70
N THR A 28 30.62 -14.30 26.50
CA THR A 28 29.15 -14.22 26.58
C THR A 28 28.47 -15.00 25.45
N ASP A 29 29.01 -14.95 24.23
CA ASP A 29 28.51 -15.71 23.10
C ASP A 29 28.63 -17.21 23.33
N PHE A 30 29.77 -17.64 23.94
CA PHE A 30 29.97 -19.05 24.29
C PHE A 30 28.94 -19.51 25.35
N PHE A 31 28.74 -18.74 26.43
CA PHE A 31 27.76 -19.11 27.47
C PHE A 31 26.33 -19.08 26.94
N LEU A 32 25.97 -18.11 26.10
CA LEU A 32 24.65 -18.04 25.46
C LEU A 32 24.43 -19.24 24.54
N GLY A 33 25.44 -19.61 23.74
CA GLY A 33 25.42 -20.79 22.89
C GLY A 33 25.27 -22.09 23.70
N LEU A 34 25.96 -22.20 24.84
CA LEU A 34 25.87 -23.37 25.73
C LEU A 34 24.47 -23.48 26.37
N ILE A 35 23.90 -22.38 26.84
CA ILE A 35 22.53 -22.33 27.39
C ILE A 35 21.52 -22.75 26.33
N LEU A 36 21.64 -22.20 25.10
CA LEU A 36 20.75 -22.52 24.01
C LEU A 36 20.86 -24.00 23.58
N PHE A 37 22.08 -24.55 23.60
CA PHE A 37 22.31 -25.97 23.31
C PHE A 37 21.59 -26.85 24.34
N PHE A 38 21.80 -26.63 25.64
CA PHE A 38 21.15 -27.44 26.68
C PHE A 38 19.63 -27.27 26.70
N ALA A 39 19.13 -26.03 26.49
CA ALA A 39 17.70 -25.79 26.34
C ALA A 39 17.09 -26.54 25.15
N SER A 40 17.80 -26.60 24.02
CA SER A 40 17.36 -27.35 22.85
C SER A 40 17.34 -28.84 23.07
N VAL A 41 18.37 -29.38 23.72
CA VAL A 41 18.42 -30.79 24.12
C VAL A 41 17.28 -31.12 25.09
N TYR A 42 17.00 -30.26 26.09
CA TYR A 42 15.86 -30.41 26.99
C TYR A 42 14.54 -30.50 26.22
N VAL A 43 14.31 -29.61 25.21
CA VAL A 43 13.08 -29.63 24.37
C VAL A 43 13.01 -30.93 23.55
N ILE A 44 14.12 -31.41 23.00
CA ILE A 44 14.17 -32.69 22.25
C ILE A 44 13.77 -33.85 23.16
N ILE A 45 14.33 -33.92 24.38
CA ILE A 45 13.99 -34.96 25.36
C ILE A 45 12.51 -34.89 25.75
N ALA A 46 11.99 -33.68 25.98
CA ALA A 46 10.57 -33.45 26.25
C ALA A 46 9.66 -33.96 25.13
N MET A 47 10.00 -33.65 23.86
CA MET A 47 9.26 -34.10 22.69
C MET A 47 9.31 -35.60 22.48
N VAL A 48 10.46 -36.22 22.73
CA VAL A 48 10.61 -37.70 22.68
C VAL A 48 9.78 -38.36 23.80
N SER A 49 9.81 -37.80 25.01
CA SER A 49 8.97 -38.28 26.13
C SER A 49 7.49 -38.18 25.78
N PHE A 50 7.06 -37.07 25.13
CA PHE A 50 5.68 -36.84 24.74
C PHE A 50 5.11 -37.91 23.76
N LEU A 51 5.95 -38.55 22.97
CA LEU A 51 5.52 -39.68 22.10
C LEU A 51 4.92 -40.84 22.91
N ASN A 52 5.40 -41.04 24.16
CA ASN A 52 4.94 -42.12 25.03
C ASN A 52 3.93 -41.63 26.09
N THR A 53 4.07 -40.39 26.57
CA THR A 53 3.27 -39.83 27.69
C THR A 53 2.15 -38.91 27.19
N GLY A 54 2.09 -38.64 25.89
CA GLY A 54 1.23 -37.61 25.31
C GLY A 54 -0.25 -37.77 25.57
N ALA A 55 -0.75 -39.03 25.66
CA ALA A 55 -2.18 -39.26 25.94
C ALA A 55 -2.60 -38.76 27.34
N ALA A 56 -1.79 -39.04 28.33
CA ALA A 56 -2.04 -38.63 29.72
C ALA A 56 -1.83 -37.11 29.91
N ASP A 57 -0.75 -36.57 29.32
CA ASP A 57 -0.39 -35.18 29.42
C ASP A 57 -1.33 -34.26 28.64
N GLN A 58 -1.82 -34.69 27.46
CA GLN A 58 -2.75 -33.93 26.61
C GLN A 58 -4.10 -33.74 27.28
N SER A 59 -4.66 -34.77 27.90
CA SER A 59 -5.94 -34.66 28.60
C SER A 59 -5.88 -33.67 29.76
N ILE A 60 -4.75 -33.62 30.47
CA ILE A 60 -4.53 -32.65 31.54
C ILE A 60 -4.39 -31.23 30.99
N LEU A 61 -3.73 -31.06 29.81
CA LEU A 61 -3.47 -29.77 29.20
C LEU A 61 -4.71 -29.16 28.52
N GLU A 62 -5.61 -29.97 27.98
CA GLU A 62 -6.89 -29.52 27.38
C GLU A 62 -7.86 -29.00 28.42
N ASP A 63 -7.83 -29.50 29.64
CA ASP A 63 -8.63 -29.04 30.79
C ASP A 63 -8.07 -27.81 31.54
N LEU A 64 -6.89 -27.29 31.14
CA LEU A 64 -6.25 -26.13 31.79
C LEU A 64 -6.91 -24.82 31.38
N GLN A 65 -7.41 -24.05 32.34
CA GLN A 65 -7.88 -22.68 32.10
C GLN A 65 -6.70 -21.72 31.89
N LYS A 66 -6.95 -20.68 31.09
CA LYS A 66 -5.93 -19.63 30.85
C LYS A 66 -5.45 -19.00 32.15
N GLY A 67 -4.25 -19.29 32.56
CA GLY A 67 -3.60 -18.79 33.79
C GLY A 67 -3.14 -19.86 34.77
N GLU A 68 -3.57 -21.11 34.63
CA GLU A 68 -3.18 -22.23 35.49
C GLU A 68 -1.92 -22.99 35.03
N TRP A 69 -0.97 -22.30 34.42
CA TRP A 69 0.22 -22.88 33.77
C TRP A 69 1.21 -23.52 34.79
N ILE A 70 1.07 -23.21 36.04
CA ILE A 70 1.90 -23.72 37.15
C ILE A 70 0.99 -24.18 38.27
N ASN A 71 0.32 -25.30 38.07
CA ASN A 71 -0.47 -25.89 39.15
C ASN A 71 0.30 -27.06 39.78
N THR A 72 0.79 -26.87 40.98
CA THR A 72 1.63 -27.81 41.74
C THR A 72 0.90 -29.10 42.11
N GLY A 73 -0.40 -29.22 41.88
CA GLY A 73 -1.21 -30.40 42.24
C GLY A 73 -1.42 -31.41 41.11
N ARG A 74 -1.01 -31.13 39.86
CA ARG A 74 -1.19 -32.04 38.70
C ARG A 74 0.16 -32.67 38.33
N GLN A 75 0.23 -33.98 38.34
CA GLN A 75 1.44 -34.73 37.97
C GLN A 75 1.44 -35.00 36.48
N PHE A 76 2.32 -34.33 35.72
CA PHE A 76 2.60 -34.66 34.34
C PHE A 76 3.51 -35.90 34.25
N GLN A 77 3.26 -36.76 33.27
CA GLN A 77 4.06 -37.94 33.02
C GLN A 77 5.32 -37.69 32.16
N ASN A 78 5.40 -36.50 31.56
CA ASN A 78 6.56 -36.13 30.73
C ASN A 78 7.84 -36.08 31.61
N TYR A 79 8.92 -36.67 31.12
CA TYR A 79 10.22 -36.72 31.84
C TYR A 79 10.79 -35.34 32.16
N CYS A 80 10.41 -34.33 31.38
CA CYS A 80 10.79 -32.92 31.57
C CYS A 80 9.74 -32.10 32.40
N GLY A 81 8.80 -32.78 33.05
CA GLY A 81 7.79 -32.18 33.90
C GLY A 81 6.78 -31.31 33.17
N SER A 82 6.14 -30.39 33.88
CA SER A 82 5.06 -29.53 33.32
C SER A 82 5.49 -28.66 32.13
N TRP A 83 6.66 -28.05 32.20
CA TRP A 83 7.21 -27.26 31.08
C TRP A 83 7.48 -28.12 29.85
N GLY A 84 8.05 -29.36 30.04
CA GLY A 84 8.26 -30.30 28.95
C GLY A 84 6.95 -30.72 28.29
N ALA A 85 5.92 -31.04 29.07
CA ALA A 85 4.61 -31.41 28.56
C ALA A 85 3.96 -30.28 27.77
N ILE A 86 3.95 -29.05 28.30
CA ILE A 86 3.38 -27.86 27.63
C ILE A 86 4.07 -27.56 26.29
N ILE A 87 5.41 -27.52 26.29
CA ILE A 87 6.20 -27.20 25.09
C ILE A 87 5.99 -28.27 24.02
N SER A 88 6.05 -29.57 24.41
CA SER A 88 5.88 -30.68 23.50
C SER A 88 4.47 -30.72 22.91
N TYR A 89 3.43 -30.54 23.73
CA TYR A 89 2.03 -30.46 23.26
C TYR A 89 1.85 -29.33 22.26
N TRP A 90 2.37 -28.13 22.59
CA TRP A 90 2.24 -26.97 21.70
C TRP A 90 2.98 -27.17 20.37
N LEU A 91 4.19 -27.72 20.37
CA LEU A 91 4.97 -27.94 19.16
C LEU A 91 4.43 -29.08 18.31
N MET A 92 4.06 -30.21 18.94
CA MET A 92 3.70 -31.43 18.23
C MET A 92 2.19 -31.53 17.96
N SER A 93 1.33 -31.40 18.99
CA SER A 93 -0.10 -31.60 18.81
C SER A 93 -0.76 -30.37 18.17
N VAL A 94 -0.46 -29.17 18.69
CA VAL A 94 -1.13 -27.92 18.23
C VAL A 94 -0.54 -27.38 16.92
N ASN A 95 0.78 -27.52 16.71
CA ASN A 95 1.41 -26.92 15.52
C ASN A 95 1.81 -27.98 14.47
N PHE A 96 3.04 -28.43 14.44
CA PHE A 96 3.64 -29.04 13.25
C PHE A 96 3.77 -30.59 13.28
N GLY A 97 3.41 -31.25 14.35
CA GLY A 97 3.59 -32.71 14.47
C GLY A 97 5.06 -33.14 14.59
N PHE A 98 5.44 -34.27 13.95
CA PHE A 98 6.82 -34.74 13.88
C PHE A 98 7.81 -33.71 13.30
N PRO A 99 7.50 -32.96 12.24
CA PRO A 99 8.37 -31.91 11.73
C PRO A 99 8.81 -30.84 12.75
N ALA A 100 8.10 -30.70 13.86
CA ALA A 100 8.47 -29.77 14.94
C ALA A 100 9.87 -30.04 15.53
N PHE A 101 10.41 -31.26 15.42
CA PHE A 101 11.79 -31.58 15.84
C PHE A 101 12.85 -30.74 15.11
N LEU A 102 12.56 -30.21 13.94
CA LEU A 102 13.49 -29.34 13.22
C LEU A 102 13.77 -28.03 13.95
N LEU A 103 12.83 -27.52 14.78
CA LEU A 103 13.02 -26.27 15.54
C LEU A 103 14.12 -26.38 16.59
N PRO A 104 14.07 -27.31 17.57
CA PRO A 104 15.16 -27.44 18.53
C PRO A 104 16.47 -27.89 17.85
N LEU A 105 16.42 -28.65 16.74
CA LEU A 105 17.63 -28.99 15.98
C LEU A 105 18.28 -27.74 15.36
N PHE A 106 17.49 -26.80 14.83
CA PHE A 106 18.02 -25.52 14.38
C PHE A 106 18.64 -24.72 15.54
N CYS A 107 18.01 -24.70 16.72
CA CYS A 107 18.55 -24.03 17.90
C CYS A 107 19.90 -24.63 18.34
N VAL A 108 20.09 -25.95 18.19
CA VAL A 108 21.41 -26.62 18.40
C VAL A 108 22.47 -26.07 17.43
N LEU A 109 22.12 -25.91 16.16
CA LEU A 109 23.04 -25.31 15.16
C LEU A 109 23.40 -23.86 15.49
N VAL A 110 22.41 -23.06 15.93
CA VAL A 110 22.67 -21.69 16.42
C VAL A 110 23.58 -21.70 17.65
N GLY A 111 23.36 -22.63 18.59
CA GLY A 111 24.21 -22.82 19.76
C GLY A 111 25.66 -23.12 19.38
N PHE A 112 25.91 -24.03 18.43
CA PHE A 112 27.25 -24.34 17.94
C PHE A 112 27.90 -23.14 17.24
N GLN A 113 27.17 -22.35 16.50
CA GLN A 113 27.70 -21.13 15.89
C GLN A 113 28.08 -20.07 16.93
N LEU A 114 27.22 -19.84 17.94
CA LEU A 114 27.53 -18.93 19.04
C LEU A 114 28.75 -19.38 19.86
N MET A 115 28.93 -20.69 20.03
CA MET A 115 30.15 -21.25 20.65
C MET A 115 31.39 -21.19 19.73
N HIS A 116 31.27 -20.65 18.54
CA HIS A 116 32.32 -20.62 17.50
C HIS A 116 32.87 -21.98 17.08
N ALA A 117 32.10 -23.05 17.30
CA ALA A 117 32.51 -24.42 16.92
C ALA A 117 32.45 -24.63 15.40
N TYR A 118 31.46 -24.01 14.70
CA TYR A 118 31.30 -24.09 13.26
C TYR A 118 30.84 -22.72 12.70
N LYS A 119 31.31 -22.36 11.50
CA LYS A 119 30.85 -21.22 10.76
C LYS A 119 29.78 -21.67 9.75
N ILE A 120 28.52 -21.38 10.03
CA ILE A 120 27.38 -21.79 9.21
C ILE A 120 26.61 -20.53 8.76
N ASN A 121 26.08 -20.54 7.54
CA ASN A 121 25.16 -19.50 7.10
C ASN A 121 23.78 -19.75 7.73
N LEU A 122 23.54 -19.19 8.94
CA LEU A 122 22.32 -19.42 9.72
C LEU A 122 21.05 -19.06 8.94
N LEU A 123 21.06 -17.98 8.15
CA LEU A 123 19.88 -17.56 7.39
C LEU A 123 19.51 -18.60 6.34
N LYS A 124 20.50 -19.14 5.61
CA LYS A 124 20.27 -20.20 4.63
C LYS A 124 19.71 -21.46 5.28
N TRP A 125 20.30 -21.91 6.38
CA TRP A 125 19.83 -23.08 7.11
C TRP A 125 18.45 -22.89 7.73
N PHE A 126 18.16 -21.69 8.27
CA PHE A 126 16.84 -21.36 8.80
C PHE A 126 15.76 -21.47 7.72
N LEU A 127 15.98 -20.82 6.57
CA LEU A 127 15.02 -20.86 5.46
C LEU A 127 14.82 -22.28 4.91
N CYS A 128 15.90 -23.06 4.76
CA CYS A 128 15.78 -24.45 4.31
C CYS A 128 15.00 -25.31 5.32
N MET A 129 15.30 -25.21 6.62
CA MET A 129 14.62 -25.99 7.65
C MET A 129 13.15 -25.58 7.79
N MET A 130 12.82 -24.30 7.66
CA MET A 130 11.44 -23.81 7.65
C MET A 130 10.64 -24.40 6.47
N VAL A 131 11.19 -24.35 5.26
CA VAL A 131 10.52 -24.93 4.07
C VAL A 131 10.29 -26.43 4.27
N VAL A 132 11.30 -27.16 4.75
CA VAL A 132 11.17 -28.60 5.01
C VAL A 132 10.13 -28.87 6.10
N MET A 133 10.11 -28.07 7.17
CA MET A 133 9.16 -28.23 8.28
C MET A 133 7.71 -28.04 7.82
N PHE A 134 7.42 -26.94 7.09
CA PHE A 134 6.07 -26.69 6.58
C PHE A 134 5.65 -27.73 5.55
N TRP A 135 6.52 -28.06 4.60
CA TRP A 135 6.24 -29.07 3.58
C TRP A 135 6.00 -30.45 4.20
N SER A 136 6.86 -30.89 5.14
CA SER A 136 6.72 -32.18 5.79
C SER A 136 5.51 -32.23 6.74
N SER A 137 5.12 -31.12 7.39
CA SER A 137 3.91 -31.05 8.20
C SER A 137 2.66 -31.39 7.36
N VAL A 138 2.54 -30.78 6.17
CA VAL A 138 1.43 -31.04 5.24
C VAL A 138 1.49 -32.48 4.68
N THR A 139 2.68 -32.90 4.25
CA THR A 139 2.92 -34.24 3.68
C THR A 139 2.63 -35.34 4.70
N PHE A 140 3.07 -35.20 5.95
CA PHE A 140 2.84 -36.18 7.01
C PHE A 140 1.34 -36.21 7.40
N SER A 141 0.69 -35.08 7.45
CA SER A 141 -0.73 -35.04 7.69
C SER A 141 -1.54 -35.76 6.60
N LYS A 142 -1.11 -35.65 5.33
CA LYS A 142 -1.79 -36.33 4.20
C LYS A 142 -1.47 -37.80 4.09
N LEU A 143 -0.18 -38.18 4.17
CA LEU A 143 0.28 -39.53 3.86
C LEU A 143 0.33 -40.45 5.08
N LEU A 144 0.72 -39.91 6.27
CA LEU A 144 0.92 -40.75 7.46
C LEU A 144 -0.35 -40.88 8.31
N THR A 145 -1.27 -39.90 8.28
CA THR A 145 -2.52 -39.99 9.05
C THR A 145 -3.34 -41.25 8.71
N PRO A 146 -3.54 -41.64 7.43
CA PRO A 146 -4.25 -42.87 7.11
C PRO A 146 -3.53 -44.15 7.52
N LEU A 147 -2.19 -44.11 7.66
CA LEU A 147 -1.34 -45.25 7.98
C LEU A 147 -1.13 -45.44 9.49
N MET A 148 -1.24 -44.36 10.27
CA MET A 148 -0.96 -44.30 11.71
C MET A 148 -2.18 -43.84 12.50
N GLY A 149 -3.31 -44.48 12.27
CA GLY A 149 -4.61 -44.10 12.84
C GLY A 149 -4.72 -44.13 14.38
N ASP A 150 -3.77 -44.79 15.06
CA ASP A 150 -3.78 -44.94 16.54
C ASP A 150 -2.90 -43.91 17.26
N LEU A 151 -2.33 -42.90 16.55
CA LEU A 151 -1.53 -41.87 17.17
C LEU A 151 -2.41 -40.82 17.88
N ILE A 152 -1.94 -40.41 19.07
CA ILE A 152 -2.61 -39.44 19.95
C ILE A 152 -2.76 -38.05 19.30
N PHE A 153 -1.87 -37.70 18.38
CA PHE A 153 -1.88 -36.44 17.63
C PHE A 153 -1.66 -36.68 16.16
N ASN A 154 -2.09 -35.74 15.31
CA ASN A 154 -1.88 -35.83 13.87
C ASN A 154 -0.37 -35.76 13.55
N PRO A 155 0.20 -36.69 12.75
CA PRO A 155 1.63 -36.70 12.40
C PRO A 155 2.18 -35.38 11.85
N GLY A 156 1.35 -34.58 11.18
CA GLY A 156 1.67 -33.23 10.70
C GLY A 156 1.20 -32.11 11.63
N GLY A 157 0.61 -32.42 12.78
CA GLY A 157 0.02 -31.47 13.72
C GLY A 157 -1.29 -30.86 13.20
N LYS A 158 -1.91 -29.98 14.01
CA LYS A 158 -3.13 -29.25 13.58
C LYS A 158 -2.87 -28.34 12.37
N HIS A 159 -1.65 -27.78 12.22
CA HIS A 159 -1.27 -27.00 11.06
C HIS A 159 -1.34 -27.82 9.77
N GLY A 160 -0.69 -29.01 9.74
CA GLY A 160 -0.72 -29.88 8.58
C GLY A 160 -2.13 -30.33 8.22
N LEU A 161 -2.94 -30.72 9.21
CA LEU A 161 -4.32 -31.14 9.01
C LEU A 161 -5.18 -30.02 8.42
N PHE A 162 -5.06 -28.80 8.96
CA PHE A 162 -5.81 -27.64 8.46
C PHE A 162 -5.46 -27.29 7.01
N VAL A 163 -4.15 -27.30 6.69
CA VAL A 163 -3.70 -27.00 5.32
C VAL A 163 -4.15 -28.08 4.33
N VAL A 164 -4.09 -29.38 4.73
CA VAL A 164 -4.56 -30.49 3.89
C VAL A 164 -6.05 -30.33 3.60
N GLN A 165 -6.89 -30.14 4.62
CA GLN A 165 -8.33 -29.96 4.45
C GLN A 165 -8.63 -28.80 3.53
N ARG A 166 -7.99 -27.64 3.77
CA ARG A 166 -8.24 -26.43 2.97
C ARG A 166 -7.82 -26.53 1.52
N LEU A 167 -6.67 -27.17 1.25
CA LEU A 167 -6.19 -27.32 -0.13
C LEU A 167 -6.92 -28.46 -0.87
N GLU A 168 -7.33 -29.52 -0.17
CA GLU A 168 -8.15 -30.58 -0.77
C GLU A 168 -9.54 -30.09 -1.14
N ASP A 169 -10.14 -29.19 -0.34
CA ASP A 169 -11.41 -28.54 -0.68
C ASP A 169 -11.32 -27.72 -1.99
N ILE A 170 -10.16 -27.14 -2.27
CA ILE A 170 -9.94 -26.25 -3.44
C ILE A 170 -9.54 -27.05 -4.69
N MET A 171 -8.64 -28.03 -4.56
CA MET A 171 -7.97 -28.68 -5.70
C MET A 171 -8.19 -30.20 -5.77
N GLY A 172 -8.85 -30.75 -4.77
CA GLY A 172 -9.02 -32.20 -4.59
C GLY A 172 -7.74 -32.92 -4.15
N PRO A 173 -7.88 -34.18 -3.70
CA PRO A 173 -6.73 -34.99 -3.21
C PRO A 173 -5.60 -35.18 -4.24
N PRO A 174 -5.85 -35.39 -5.56
CA PRO A 174 -4.78 -35.50 -6.56
C PRO A 174 -4.02 -34.19 -6.77
N GLY A 175 -4.73 -33.04 -6.74
CA GLY A 175 -4.13 -31.71 -6.92
C GLY A 175 -3.14 -31.39 -5.81
N LEU A 176 -3.52 -31.66 -4.55
CA LEU A 176 -2.60 -31.44 -3.42
C LEU A 176 -1.35 -32.34 -3.52
N THR A 177 -1.51 -33.61 -3.94
CA THR A 177 -0.38 -34.54 -4.12
C THR A 177 0.59 -34.03 -5.17
N ALA A 178 0.07 -33.53 -6.30
CA ALA A 178 0.89 -32.94 -7.36
C ALA A 178 1.68 -31.72 -6.87
N ILE A 179 1.06 -30.83 -6.12
CA ILE A 179 1.74 -29.64 -5.55
C ILE A 179 2.84 -30.04 -4.57
N LEU A 180 2.57 -30.98 -3.66
CA LEU A 180 3.58 -31.47 -2.71
C LEU A 180 4.81 -32.06 -3.44
N LEU A 181 4.57 -32.80 -4.53
CA LEU A 181 5.64 -33.36 -5.36
C LEU A 181 6.42 -32.23 -6.08
N ILE A 182 5.74 -31.25 -6.67
CA ILE A 182 6.39 -30.11 -7.34
C ILE A 182 7.26 -29.33 -6.35
N VAL A 183 6.77 -29.05 -5.13
CA VAL A 183 7.53 -28.34 -4.10
C VAL A 183 8.76 -29.16 -3.68
N ALA A 184 8.63 -30.48 -3.50
CA ALA A 184 9.76 -31.36 -3.18
C ALA A 184 10.83 -31.33 -4.27
N VAL A 185 10.42 -31.47 -5.54
CA VAL A 185 11.33 -31.44 -6.68
C VAL A 185 12.02 -30.10 -6.81
N ALA A 186 11.27 -28.98 -6.65
CA ALA A 186 11.83 -27.64 -6.71
C ALA A 186 12.85 -27.39 -5.58
N PHE A 187 12.54 -27.86 -4.37
CA PHE A 187 13.44 -27.73 -3.23
C PHE A 187 14.71 -28.58 -3.39
N LEU A 188 14.58 -29.81 -3.85
CA LEU A 188 15.73 -30.69 -4.15
C LEU A 188 16.61 -30.11 -5.27
N THR A 189 16.00 -29.54 -6.29
CA THR A 189 16.72 -28.84 -7.37
C THR A 189 17.48 -27.61 -6.86
N TYR A 190 16.92 -26.90 -5.89
CA TYR A 190 17.60 -25.78 -5.24
C TYR A 190 18.82 -26.25 -4.40
N LEU A 191 18.73 -27.40 -3.74
CA LEU A 191 19.81 -27.93 -2.90
C LEU A 191 20.96 -28.49 -3.72
N THR A 192 20.68 -29.20 -4.82
CA THR A 192 21.68 -29.91 -5.63
C THR A 192 21.40 -29.76 -7.12
N THR A 193 22.40 -29.31 -7.89
CA THR A 193 22.29 -29.23 -9.36
C THR A 193 22.23 -30.63 -10.01
N GLU A 194 22.64 -31.65 -9.32
CA GLU A 194 22.56 -33.06 -9.76
C GLU A 194 21.12 -33.56 -9.90
N THR A 195 20.18 -33.00 -9.11
CA THR A 195 18.77 -33.37 -9.16
C THR A 195 18.19 -33.15 -10.56
N ILE A 196 18.61 -32.08 -11.26
CA ILE A 196 18.19 -31.79 -12.65
C ILE A 196 18.61 -32.91 -13.59
N THR A 197 19.82 -33.47 -13.40
CA THR A 197 20.33 -34.56 -14.23
C THR A 197 19.63 -35.88 -13.96
N VAL A 198 19.25 -36.15 -12.71
CA VAL A 198 18.46 -37.33 -12.33
C VAL A 198 17.05 -37.26 -12.90
N ILE A 199 16.37 -36.11 -12.79
CA ILE A 199 15.02 -35.90 -13.34
C ILE A 199 15.04 -36.04 -14.87
N ARG A 200 16.01 -35.41 -15.55
CA ARG A 200 16.19 -35.57 -17.02
C ARG A 200 16.43 -37.02 -17.45
N LYS A 201 17.16 -37.78 -16.65
CA LYS A 201 17.39 -39.23 -16.88
C LYS A 201 16.09 -40.04 -16.70
N ALA A 202 15.30 -39.72 -15.68
CA ALA A 202 14.01 -40.37 -15.40
C ALA A 202 12.94 -40.09 -16.46
N LEU A 203 12.92 -38.86 -17.00
CA LEU A 203 11.95 -38.42 -18.02
C LEU A 203 12.32 -38.87 -19.44
N ASN A 204 13.59 -39.25 -19.73
CA ASN A 204 14.04 -39.70 -21.06
C ASN A 204 14.98 -40.85 -20.96
N PRO A 205 14.53 -42.07 -20.56
CA PRO A 205 15.36 -43.24 -20.40
C PRO A 205 15.90 -43.74 -21.73
N ILE A 206 15.18 -43.56 -22.85
CA ILE A 206 15.59 -44.03 -24.18
C ILE A 206 16.74 -43.21 -24.75
N GLY A 207 16.74 -41.89 -24.54
CA GLY A 207 17.79 -40.95 -24.98
C GLY A 207 19.13 -41.15 -24.28
N PHE A 208 19.13 -41.82 -23.13
CA PHE A 208 20.36 -42.11 -22.36
C PHE A 208 21.05 -43.39 -22.83
N ILE A 209 20.31 -44.37 -23.35
CA ILE A 209 20.83 -45.63 -23.91
C ILE A 209 21.48 -45.37 -25.27
N SER A 210 20.93 -44.47 -26.10
CA SER A 210 21.44 -44.14 -27.44
C SER A 210 22.78 -43.36 -27.43
N LYS A 211 23.10 -42.63 -26.32
CA LYS A 211 24.37 -41.88 -26.20
C LYS A 211 25.58 -42.71 -25.76
N ARG A 212 25.43 -44.01 -25.45
CA ARG A 212 26.53 -44.90 -25.06
C ARG A 212 27.14 -45.67 -26.21
N VAL A 213 26.68 -45.46 -27.44
CA VAL A 213 27.25 -46.08 -28.65
C VAL A 213 27.66 -44.93 -29.57
N SER A 214 28.80 -44.33 -29.30
CA SER A 214 29.50 -43.47 -30.27
C SER A 214 30.85 -44.11 -30.56
N PHE A 215 31.03 -44.49 -31.82
CA PHE A 215 32.28 -44.94 -32.38
C PHE A 215 33.30 -43.81 -32.33
N GLU A 216 34.45 -44.07 -31.72
CA GLU A 216 35.60 -43.20 -31.67
C GLU A 216 36.39 -43.39 -32.98
N ILE A 217 36.41 -42.37 -33.85
CA ILE A 217 37.36 -42.33 -34.95
C ILE A 217 38.48 -41.40 -34.52
N THR A 218 39.61 -41.96 -34.12
CA THR A 218 40.84 -41.24 -33.86
C THR A 218 41.48 -40.75 -35.18
N ASN A 219 41.73 -39.43 -35.24
CA ASN A 219 42.71 -38.89 -36.18
C ASN A 219 43.70 -38.00 -35.43
N HIS A 220 44.94 -38.44 -35.37
CA HIS A 220 46.11 -37.77 -34.88
C HIS A 220 46.57 -36.63 -35.81
N LYS A 221 46.96 -35.53 -35.22
CA LYS A 221 48.13 -34.67 -35.51
C LYS A 221 48.20 -33.65 -34.36
N LYS A 222 49.23 -33.74 -33.48
CA LYS A 222 50.59 -33.21 -33.42
C LYS A 222 50.61 -31.72 -33.84
N ASP A 223 51.24 -30.79 -33.16
CA ASP A 223 52.26 -30.58 -32.13
C ASP A 223 52.23 -29.09 -31.74
N GLU A 224 52.65 -28.77 -30.62
CA GLU A 224 53.80 -28.26 -29.92
C GLU A 224 53.43 -26.95 -29.18
N GLU A 225 53.63 -26.97 -27.85
CA GLU A 225 54.55 -26.23 -26.96
C GLU A 225 54.57 -24.71 -27.08
N GLU A 226 54.54 -23.95 -26.05
CA GLU A 226 55.36 -23.70 -24.86
C GLU A 226 54.62 -22.77 -23.87
N SER A 227 54.63 -23.07 -22.68
CA SER A 227 55.09 -22.61 -21.39
C SER A 227 55.58 -21.14 -21.23
N VAL A 228 55.26 -20.56 -20.08
CA VAL A 228 56.14 -19.92 -19.09
C VAL A 228 55.45 -18.78 -18.34
N THR A 229 55.20 -19.04 -17.06
CA THR A 229 55.44 -18.34 -15.78
C THR A 229 55.17 -16.84 -15.56
N ASP A 230 54.44 -16.63 -14.45
CA ASP A 230 54.70 -15.82 -13.25
C ASP A 230 55.07 -14.33 -13.42
N GLU A 231 54.39 -13.44 -12.76
CA GLU A 231 54.72 -12.90 -11.46
C GLU A 231 53.79 -11.73 -11.09
N ALA A 232 53.55 -11.61 -9.80
CA ALA A 232 52.81 -10.54 -9.12
C ALA A 232 53.56 -9.20 -9.19
N GLU A 233 52.86 -8.11 -9.09
CA GLU A 233 53.23 -7.00 -8.18
C GLU A 233 52.12 -5.99 -7.96
N ASP A 234 51.97 -5.73 -6.72
CA ASP A 234 51.30 -4.72 -5.94
C ASP A 234 51.69 -3.29 -6.36
N ASN A 235 50.71 -2.37 -6.40
CA ASN A 235 51.01 -0.99 -6.00
C ASN A 235 49.76 -0.16 -5.71
N GLN A 236 49.75 0.31 -4.49
CA GLN A 236 48.93 1.38 -3.91
C GLN A 236 49.20 2.72 -4.60
N ALA A 237 48.22 3.59 -4.72
CA ALA A 237 48.36 5.01 -4.54
C ALA A 237 47.05 5.72 -4.20
N GLU A 238 47.15 6.60 -3.27
CA GLU A 238 46.23 7.47 -2.57
C GLU A 238 45.72 8.68 -3.41
N PRO A 239 44.92 9.58 -2.80
CA PRO A 239 43.89 10.38 -3.48
C PRO A 239 44.40 11.76 -3.89
N VAL A 240 43.63 12.38 -4.80
CA VAL A 240 43.80 13.79 -5.15
C VAL A 240 42.48 14.54 -5.01
N GLU A 241 42.65 15.72 -4.48
CA GLU A 241 41.75 16.73 -3.95
C GLU A 241 40.83 17.40 -4.98
N GLU A 242 39.80 18.03 -4.42
CA GLU A 242 38.82 18.92 -5.00
C GLU A 242 39.42 20.12 -5.70
N GLU A 243 38.83 20.55 -6.79
CA GLU A 243 38.80 21.94 -7.20
C GLU A 243 37.44 22.32 -7.79
N ASP A 244 36.87 23.37 -7.21
CA ASP A 244 35.71 24.12 -7.66
C ASP A 244 35.97 24.82 -8.99
N GLU A 245 35.00 24.77 -9.94
CA GLU A 245 34.89 25.82 -10.93
C GLU A 245 33.44 26.13 -11.34
N ASP A 246 33.23 27.44 -11.41
CA ASP A 246 32.06 28.25 -11.64
C ASP A 246 31.15 27.89 -12.83
N MET A 247 29.87 28.12 -12.61
CA MET A 247 28.84 28.25 -13.63
C MET A 247 28.91 29.55 -14.42
N PRO A 248 28.48 29.56 -15.67
CA PRO A 248 27.82 30.70 -16.26
C PRO A 248 26.40 30.43 -16.68
N SER A 249 25.53 31.32 -16.25
CA SER A 249 24.15 31.52 -16.65
C SER A 249 24.02 31.92 -18.12
N THR A 250 23.10 31.31 -18.89
CA THR A 250 22.58 31.92 -20.12
C THR A 250 21.18 31.49 -20.46
N VAL A 251 20.30 32.47 -20.40
CA VAL A 251 19.21 32.89 -21.31
C VAL A 251 18.27 31.85 -21.87
N LEU A 252 17.00 32.06 -21.53
CA LEU A 252 15.79 31.39 -21.98
C LEU A 252 15.28 32.00 -23.29
N GLU A 253 14.91 31.18 -24.27
CA GLU A 253 14.08 31.54 -25.40
C GLU A 253 12.77 30.75 -25.42
N GLU A 254 11.69 31.34 -25.95
CA GLU A 254 10.25 31.03 -25.83
C GLU A 254 9.72 29.97 -26.81
N PHE A 255 8.61 29.23 -26.47
CA PHE A 255 8.05 28.08 -27.22
C PHE A 255 6.51 28.02 -27.37
N LYS A 256 5.99 27.47 -28.45
CA LYS A 256 4.55 27.37 -28.87
C LYS A 256 3.93 25.95 -28.80
N ASP A 257 2.60 25.87 -28.67
CA ASP A 257 1.71 24.75 -28.29
C ASP A 257 1.62 23.50 -29.21
N PRO A 258 1.32 22.27 -28.67
CA PRO A 258 1.46 20.99 -29.34
C PRO A 258 0.22 20.39 -29.99
N GLU A 259 0.40 19.79 -31.14
CA GLU A 259 -0.49 18.83 -31.80
C GLU A 259 -0.35 17.40 -31.24
N PRO A 260 -1.33 16.47 -31.46
CA PRO A 260 -1.29 15.11 -30.93
C PRO A 260 -0.12 14.28 -31.48
N ALA A 261 0.35 13.33 -30.68
CA ALA A 261 1.47 12.47 -31.01
C ALA A 261 1.31 11.80 -32.40
N GLN A 262 2.28 12.02 -33.28
CA GLN A 262 2.31 11.37 -34.58
C GLN A 262 2.96 9.99 -34.49
N VAL A 263 2.35 8.99 -35.10
CA VAL A 263 2.89 7.64 -35.19
C VAL A 263 3.67 7.54 -36.49
N ILE A 264 4.94 7.21 -36.41
CA ILE A 264 5.80 6.98 -37.57
C ILE A 264 5.95 5.47 -37.73
N ASP A 265 5.48 4.91 -38.86
CA ASP A 265 5.78 3.54 -39.24
C ASP A 265 7.16 3.48 -39.87
N LEU A 266 8.07 2.86 -39.16
CA LEU A 266 9.46 2.66 -39.57
C LEU A 266 9.59 1.23 -40.12
N ASP A 267 9.25 1.03 -41.39
CA ASP A 267 9.41 -0.27 -42.00
C ASP A 267 10.87 -0.66 -42.10
N VAL A 268 11.18 -1.83 -41.59
CA VAL A 268 12.48 -2.51 -41.77
C VAL A 268 12.37 -3.26 -43.11
N ASN A 269 12.98 -2.72 -44.16
CA ASN A 269 13.05 -3.38 -45.44
C ASN A 269 14.19 -4.42 -45.42
N PRO A 270 13.93 -5.74 -45.49
CA PRO A 270 14.97 -6.76 -45.52
C PRO A 270 15.24 -7.21 -46.96
N GLU A 271 15.62 -6.33 -47.84
CA GLU A 271 16.03 -6.79 -49.20
C GLU A 271 17.32 -6.17 -49.66
N GLU A 272 18.41 -6.95 -49.50
CA GLU A 272 19.36 -7.19 -50.57
C GLU A 272 19.76 -8.67 -50.55
N GLY A 273 19.23 -9.43 -51.54
CA GLY A 273 19.73 -10.73 -51.92
C GLY A 273 18.71 -11.86 -52.00
N LEU A 274 17.98 -11.93 -53.12
CA LEU A 274 17.87 -13.12 -53.98
C LEU A 274 16.76 -12.93 -55.02
N LYS A 275 17.10 -13.20 -56.28
CA LYS A 275 16.32 -12.99 -57.50
C LYS A 275 15.30 -14.11 -57.72
N LYS A 276 14.16 -13.69 -58.33
CA LYS A 276 13.25 -14.39 -59.28
C LYS A 276 12.43 -15.55 -58.74
N ASP A 277 11.12 -15.49 -58.83
CA ASP A 277 10.33 -15.81 -60.03
C ASP A 277 8.87 -15.35 -59.92
N GLU A 278 8.29 -15.11 -61.09
CA GLU A 278 7.00 -14.52 -61.39
C GLU A 278 5.79 -15.43 -61.12
N ASN A 279 4.64 -14.74 -60.96
CA ASN A 279 3.26 -15.20 -61.19
C ASN A 279 2.51 -15.87 -60.04
N THR A 280 1.64 -15.10 -59.40
CA THR A 280 0.18 -15.39 -59.42
C THR A 280 -0.63 -14.22 -58.87
N GLN A 281 -1.71 -14.00 -59.55
CA GLN A 281 -2.73 -12.98 -59.55
C GLN A 281 -3.22 -12.44 -58.18
N ALA A 282 -3.48 -11.12 -58.21
CA ALA A 282 -4.20 -10.35 -57.22
C ALA A 282 -5.65 -10.83 -57.04
N GLU A 283 -6.06 -11.16 -55.86
CA GLU A 283 -7.47 -11.23 -55.46
C GLU A 283 -7.83 -10.03 -54.58
N ASN A 284 -8.96 -9.44 -54.92
CA ASN A 284 -9.47 -8.14 -54.46
C ASN A 284 -9.92 -8.12 -52.98
N PRO A 285 -9.70 -7.01 -52.24
CA PRO A 285 -10.16 -6.83 -50.85
C PRO A 285 -11.65 -6.48 -50.71
N ILE A 286 -12.50 -6.64 -51.73
CA ILE A 286 -13.89 -6.17 -51.71
C ILE A 286 -14.88 -7.21 -51.14
N GLU A 287 -14.52 -8.50 -51.08
CA GLU A 287 -15.47 -9.52 -50.62
C GLU A 287 -15.52 -9.75 -49.10
N GLU A 288 -14.52 -9.37 -48.36
CA GLU A 288 -14.51 -9.58 -46.88
C GLU A 288 -15.42 -8.62 -46.08
N LYS A 289 -15.67 -7.39 -46.63
CA LYS A 289 -16.62 -6.45 -46.02
C LYS A 289 -18.07 -6.87 -46.20
N SER A 290 -18.39 -7.51 -47.32
CA SER A 290 -19.76 -7.94 -47.62
C SER A 290 -20.21 -9.16 -46.79
N LEU A 291 -19.25 -10.01 -46.38
CA LEU A 291 -19.53 -11.18 -45.52
C LEU A 291 -19.79 -10.80 -44.07
N LEU A 292 -19.13 -9.77 -43.58
CA LEU A 292 -19.32 -9.27 -42.20
C LEU A 292 -20.65 -8.49 -42.05
N GLU A 293 -21.07 -7.77 -43.09
CA GLU A 293 -22.38 -7.11 -43.10
C GLU A 293 -23.51 -8.13 -43.23
N LYS A 294 -23.39 -9.14 -44.08
CA LYS A 294 -24.36 -10.26 -44.16
C LYS A 294 -24.48 -11.06 -42.88
N GLN A 295 -23.39 -11.26 -42.17
CA GLN A 295 -23.44 -11.92 -40.87
C GLN A 295 -24.09 -11.05 -39.77
N ARG A 296 -23.96 -9.72 -39.83
CA ARG A 296 -24.67 -8.81 -38.91
C ARG A 296 -26.17 -8.78 -39.18
N GLU A 297 -26.57 -8.73 -40.48
CA GLU A 297 -27.98 -8.76 -40.85
C GLU A 297 -28.66 -10.11 -40.50
N LEU A 298 -27.95 -11.25 -40.67
CA LEU A 298 -28.49 -12.55 -40.27
C LEU A 298 -28.66 -12.67 -38.74
N ARG A 299 -27.76 -12.07 -37.94
CA ARG A 299 -27.90 -12.02 -36.46
C ARG A 299 -29.04 -11.10 -36.03
N ALA A 300 -29.24 -9.97 -36.74
CA ALA A 300 -30.35 -9.07 -36.45
C ALA A 300 -31.70 -9.71 -36.80
N GLN A 301 -31.82 -10.41 -37.94
CA GLN A 301 -33.02 -11.16 -38.29
C GLN A 301 -33.31 -12.32 -37.35
N LYS A 302 -32.30 -13.03 -36.84
CA LYS A 302 -32.49 -14.11 -35.89
C LYS A 302 -32.95 -13.62 -34.51
N ALA A 303 -32.44 -12.46 -34.06
CA ALA A 303 -32.89 -11.81 -32.83
C ALA A 303 -34.34 -11.29 -32.92
N GLU A 304 -34.74 -10.79 -34.10
CA GLU A 304 -36.11 -10.34 -34.37
C GLU A 304 -37.10 -11.51 -34.48
N GLN A 305 -36.66 -12.66 -34.95
CA GLN A 305 -37.46 -13.88 -35.03
C GLN A 305 -37.63 -14.54 -33.64
N GLU A 306 -36.59 -14.56 -32.81
CA GLU A 306 -36.65 -15.03 -31.43
C GLU A 306 -37.54 -14.12 -30.55
N ALA A 307 -37.57 -12.81 -30.81
CA ALA A 307 -38.47 -11.87 -30.12
C ALA A 307 -39.95 -12.05 -30.57
N LYS A 308 -40.20 -12.47 -31.82
CA LYS A 308 -41.56 -12.76 -32.33
C LYS A 308 -42.10 -14.11 -31.84
N ASP A 309 -41.22 -15.09 -31.65
CA ASP A 309 -41.58 -16.40 -31.13
C ASP A 309 -41.77 -16.38 -29.61
N ALA A 310 -41.04 -15.51 -28.85
CA ALA A 310 -41.28 -15.28 -27.44
C ALA A 310 -42.63 -14.59 -27.16
N ASN A 311 -43.13 -13.79 -28.08
CA ASN A 311 -44.45 -13.13 -27.99
C ASN A 311 -45.63 -14.05 -28.34
N LYS A 312 -45.38 -15.25 -28.91
CA LYS A 312 -46.41 -16.19 -29.31
C LYS A 312 -46.74 -17.25 -28.30
N ILE A 313 -45.96 -17.36 -27.20
CA ILE A 313 -46.16 -18.33 -26.12
C ILE A 313 -46.89 -17.70 -24.91
N ALA A 314 -47.12 -16.38 -24.88
CA ALA A 314 -47.89 -15.69 -23.85
C ALA A 314 -49.29 -15.32 -24.33
N GLY A 315 -50.02 -16.30 -24.86
CA GLY A 315 -51.46 -16.20 -25.13
C GLY A 315 -52.31 -16.71 -23.98
N GLY A 316 -52.59 -15.88 -23.02
CA GLY A 316 -53.54 -16.09 -21.98
C GLY A 316 -53.99 -14.74 -21.40
N ASN A 317 -55.17 -14.28 -21.89
CA ASN A 317 -55.88 -13.10 -21.38
C ASN A 317 -56.09 -13.25 -19.87
N ILE A 318 -55.40 -12.40 -19.08
CA ILE A 318 -55.88 -11.95 -17.77
C ILE A 318 -55.72 -10.44 -17.80
N ASP A 319 -56.84 -9.75 -18.03
CA ASP A 319 -56.97 -8.30 -17.81
C ASP A 319 -56.73 -8.02 -16.35
N MET A 320 -55.64 -7.34 -16.03
CA MET A 320 -55.41 -6.75 -14.71
C MET A 320 -55.73 -5.28 -14.82
N ASP A 321 -56.94 -4.94 -14.43
CA ASP A 321 -57.44 -3.59 -14.25
C ASP A 321 -56.69 -2.93 -13.07
N ILE A 322 -55.76 -2.05 -13.36
CA ILE A 322 -55.08 -1.22 -12.36
C ILE A 322 -55.94 0.03 -12.20
N SER A 323 -56.93 -0.06 -11.28
CA SER A 323 -57.64 1.12 -10.80
C SER A 323 -56.71 1.92 -9.88
N ILE A 324 -56.28 3.11 -10.33
CA ILE A 324 -55.71 4.14 -9.50
C ILE A 324 -56.84 4.65 -8.60
N ALA A 325 -56.75 4.42 -7.31
CA ALA A 325 -57.66 4.99 -6.32
C ALA A 325 -57.53 6.54 -6.41
N ALA A 326 -58.63 7.17 -6.81
CA ALA A 326 -58.79 8.62 -6.78
C ALA A 326 -58.70 9.09 -5.34
N ALA A 327 -57.80 10.02 -5.09
CA ALA A 327 -57.72 10.73 -3.82
C ALA A 327 -58.95 11.63 -3.67
N ASP A 328 -59.59 11.59 -2.54
CA ASP A 328 -60.75 12.41 -2.13
C ASP A 328 -60.48 13.90 -2.22
N GLU A 329 -61.42 14.60 -2.82
CA GLU A 329 -61.41 16.05 -2.98
C GLU A 329 -61.80 16.76 -1.66
N LYS A 330 -61.06 17.86 -1.40
CA LYS A 330 -61.47 19.11 -0.76
C LYS A 330 -61.70 19.19 0.74
N ALA A 331 -60.71 19.80 1.37
CA ALA A 331 -60.97 20.77 2.43
C ALA A 331 -60.38 22.14 2.00
N HIS A 332 -61.26 23.11 1.79
CA HIS A 332 -60.94 24.53 1.59
C HIS A 332 -60.35 25.09 2.89
N GLY A 333 -59.10 25.45 2.84
CA GLY A 333 -58.47 26.34 3.82
C GLY A 333 -57.46 27.23 3.08
N THR A 334 -57.81 28.49 2.96
CA THR A 334 -57.00 29.57 2.46
C THR A 334 -55.70 29.64 3.24
N VAL A 335 -54.59 29.18 2.68
CA VAL A 335 -53.23 29.48 3.15
C VAL A 335 -52.53 30.21 2.02
N VAL A 336 -52.11 31.38 2.39
CA VAL A 336 -51.44 32.39 1.57
C VAL A 336 -50.20 31.80 0.93
N SER A 337 -50.14 31.97 -0.37
CA SER A 337 -49.07 31.75 -1.29
C SER A 337 -47.68 32.15 -0.79
N ASN A 338 -46.82 31.13 -0.56
CA ASN A 338 -45.37 31.21 -0.67
C ASN A 338 -44.78 29.86 -1.11
N VAL A 339 -45.48 29.13 -1.99
CA VAL A 339 -45.10 27.78 -2.40
C VAL A 339 -44.25 27.78 -3.69
N GLU A 340 -44.08 28.92 -4.36
CA GLU A 340 -43.25 28.99 -5.57
C GLU A 340 -41.75 28.91 -5.32
N HIS A 341 -41.26 29.20 -4.10
CA HIS A 341 -39.84 29.06 -3.75
C HIS A 341 -39.45 27.64 -3.31
N LEU A 342 -40.38 26.74 -3.00
CA LEU A 342 -40.11 25.37 -2.57
C LEU A 342 -39.81 24.37 -3.68
N ASN A 343 -40.05 24.71 -4.94
CA ASN A 343 -39.79 23.84 -6.09
C ASN A 343 -38.47 24.11 -6.82
N THR A 344 -37.73 25.14 -6.45
CA THR A 344 -36.40 25.37 -7.03
C THR A 344 -35.35 24.62 -6.24
N PRO A 345 -34.49 23.79 -6.90
CA PRO A 345 -33.42 23.09 -6.21
C PRO A 345 -32.54 24.06 -5.41
N ILE A 346 -32.12 23.65 -4.22
CA ILE A 346 -31.16 24.43 -3.41
C ILE A 346 -29.86 24.56 -4.19
N ASN A 347 -29.38 25.78 -4.36
CA ASN A 347 -28.09 26.01 -4.98
C ASN A 347 -26.99 25.85 -3.92
N PRO A 348 -26.14 24.81 -4.00
CA PRO A 348 -25.08 24.55 -3.03
C PRO A 348 -24.02 25.66 -2.98
N LYS A 349 -24.00 26.56 -3.97
CA LYS A 349 -23.05 27.68 -4.03
C LYS A 349 -23.52 28.93 -3.25
N GLU A 350 -24.71 28.92 -2.72
CA GLU A 350 -25.19 30.00 -1.86
C GLU A 350 -24.43 30.00 -0.50
N PRO A 351 -24.16 31.20 0.06
CA PRO A 351 -24.50 32.55 -0.43
C PRO A 351 -23.51 33.11 -1.48
N PHE A 352 -22.49 32.36 -1.88
CA PHE A 352 -21.37 32.86 -2.70
C PHE A 352 -21.54 32.58 -4.20
N THR A 353 -22.73 32.73 -4.74
CA THR A 353 -23.08 32.49 -6.17
C THR A 353 -22.26 33.30 -7.16
N LYS A 354 -21.69 34.43 -6.70
CA LYS A 354 -20.86 35.33 -7.52
C LYS A 354 -19.40 34.90 -7.61
N TYR A 355 -19.00 33.84 -6.92
CA TYR A 355 -17.64 33.28 -7.02
C TYR A 355 -17.33 32.86 -8.48
N LYS A 356 -16.20 33.31 -9.00
CA LYS A 356 -15.70 32.97 -10.31
C LYS A 356 -14.49 32.04 -10.17
N TYR A 357 -14.52 30.96 -10.90
CA TYR A 357 -13.38 30.03 -10.95
C TYR A 357 -12.13 30.71 -11.51
N PRO A 358 -10.93 30.29 -11.08
CA PRO A 358 -9.68 30.79 -11.64
C PRO A 358 -9.66 30.66 -13.16
N THR A 359 -9.13 31.68 -13.85
CA THR A 359 -9.02 31.69 -15.31
C THR A 359 -7.69 31.10 -15.77
N LEU A 360 -7.65 30.53 -16.96
CA LEU A 360 -6.42 29.94 -17.52
C LEU A 360 -5.31 30.97 -17.76
N SER A 361 -5.65 32.26 -17.83
CA SER A 361 -4.69 33.37 -17.98
C SER A 361 -3.77 33.56 -16.77
N LEU A 362 -4.12 32.97 -15.61
CA LEU A 362 -3.28 32.98 -14.41
C LEU A 362 -2.09 32.02 -14.50
N LEU A 363 -2.22 31.02 -15.37
CA LEU A 363 -1.19 30.05 -15.64
C LEU A 363 -0.24 30.53 -16.76
N LYS A 364 0.99 30.09 -16.68
CA LYS A 364 2.01 30.40 -17.68
C LYS A 364 1.79 29.55 -18.93
N LYS A 365 1.70 30.19 -20.07
CA LYS A 365 1.76 29.52 -21.35
C LYS A 365 3.24 29.25 -21.67
N TYR A 366 3.55 27.98 -21.78
CA TYR A 366 4.84 27.58 -22.32
C TYR A 366 4.65 27.48 -23.84
N GLU A 367 5.49 28.12 -24.61
CA GLU A 367 5.47 27.99 -26.05
C GLU A 367 5.81 26.54 -26.41
N ASP A 368 4.89 25.88 -27.09
CA ASP A 368 5.18 24.62 -27.72
C ASP A 368 6.10 24.92 -28.90
N ASN A 369 7.31 24.40 -28.83
CA ASN A 369 8.19 24.38 -30.00
C ASN A 369 7.63 23.40 -31.00
N GLY A 370 6.43 23.73 -31.54
CA GLY A 370 5.65 22.91 -32.43
C GLY A 370 6.33 21.60 -32.81
N ASN A 371 5.65 20.52 -32.76
CA ASN A 371 6.12 19.14 -32.96
C ASN A 371 7.25 19.01 -34.00
N TYR A 372 8.43 19.51 -33.71
CA TYR A 372 9.60 19.17 -34.47
C TYR A 372 10.00 17.76 -34.01
N ILE A 373 9.31 16.78 -34.57
CA ILE A 373 9.78 15.41 -34.51
C ILE A 373 11.12 15.47 -35.26
N ASP A 374 12.20 15.36 -34.52
CA ASP A 374 13.49 15.19 -35.12
C ASP A 374 13.54 13.78 -35.75
N GLU A 375 13.08 13.68 -37.01
CA GLU A 375 13.06 12.41 -37.73
C GLU A 375 14.45 11.80 -37.81
N ALA A 376 15.49 12.66 -37.87
CA ALA A 376 16.87 12.21 -37.89
C ALA A 376 17.26 11.52 -36.57
N GLU A 377 16.83 12.08 -35.43
CA GLU A 377 17.01 11.44 -34.10
C GLU A 377 16.29 10.10 -34.05
N GLN A 378 15.04 10.05 -34.51
CA GLN A 378 14.23 8.82 -34.47
C GLN A 378 14.84 7.71 -35.34
N ILE A 379 15.31 8.05 -36.54
CA ILE A 379 15.98 7.12 -37.45
C ILE A 379 17.31 6.64 -36.84
N ALA A 380 18.08 7.54 -36.26
CA ALA A 380 19.35 7.19 -35.61
C ALA A 380 19.12 6.23 -34.43
N ASN A 381 18.15 6.52 -33.56
CA ASN A 381 17.80 5.66 -32.43
C ASN A 381 17.28 4.29 -32.89
N LYS A 382 16.40 4.26 -33.90
CA LYS A 382 15.94 3.02 -34.55
C LYS A 382 17.13 2.16 -34.99
N ASN A 383 18.07 2.75 -35.76
CA ASN A 383 19.19 2.00 -36.31
C ASN A 383 20.09 1.43 -35.19
N ARG A 384 20.36 2.23 -34.15
CA ARG A 384 21.13 1.78 -32.97
C ARG A 384 20.43 0.64 -32.22
N ILE A 385 19.11 0.71 -32.03
CA ILE A 385 18.33 -0.38 -31.39
C ILE A 385 18.42 -1.65 -32.21
N ILE A 386 18.26 -1.57 -33.54
CA ILE A 386 18.35 -2.71 -34.45
C ILE A 386 19.75 -3.32 -34.42
N GLU A 387 20.79 -2.47 -34.48
CA GLU A 387 22.20 -2.89 -34.46
C GLU A 387 22.54 -3.64 -33.16
N VAL A 388 22.22 -3.06 -31.99
CA VAL A 388 22.50 -3.69 -30.69
C VAL A 388 21.77 -5.01 -30.58
N LEU A 389 20.48 -5.06 -30.86
CA LEU A 389 19.71 -6.29 -30.77
C LEU A 389 20.21 -7.34 -31.80
N GLY A 390 20.62 -6.91 -33.00
CA GLY A 390 21.22 -7.76 -34.02
C GLY A 390 22.56 -8.38 -33.59
N ASN A 391 23.45 -7.58 -32.97
CA ASN A 391 24.74 -8.03 -32.45
C ASN A 391 24.57 -9.12 -31.37
N PHE A 392 23.50 -9.06 -30.58
CA PHE A 392 23.15 -10.10 -29.61
C PHE A 392 22.27 -11.24 -30.21
N GLY A 393 22.11 -11.30 -31.53
CA GLY A 393 21.35 -12.35 -32.21
C GLY A 393 19.84 -12.30 -31.91
N VAL A 394 19.30 -11.08 -31.82
CA VAL A 394 17.85 -10.79 -31.71
C VAL A 394 17.42 -10.12 -33.02
N THR A 395 16.70 -10.86 -33.87
CA THR A 395 16.15 -10.33 -35.11
C THR A 395 14.81 -9.65 -34.85
N ILE A 396 14.59 -8.45 -35.42
CA ILE A 396 13.36 -7.68 -35.33
C ILE A 396 12.61 -7.79 -36.65
N ARG A 397 11.30 -7.97 -36.59
CA ARG A 397 10.39 -7.99 -37.74
C ARG A 397 9.92 -6.58 -38.11
N THR A 398 9.41 -5.85 -37.15
CA THR A 398 8.93 -4.48 -37.32
C THR A 398 9.32 -3.62 -36.14
N ILE A 399 9.50 -2.33 -36.34
CA ILE A 399 9.70 -1.33 -35.32
C ILE A 399 8.83 -0.10 -35.65
N ARG A 400 8.07 0.36 -34.63
CA ARG A 400 7.21 1.53 -34.73
C ARG A 400 7.58 2.50 -33.61
N ALA A 401 7.73 3.79 -33.90
CA ALA A 401 8.01 4.82 -32.92
C ALA A 401 6.75 5.64 -32.63
N THR A 402 6.44 5.86 -31.36
CA THR A 402 5.42 6.80 -30.88
C THR A 402 6.11 7.85 -30.04
N VAL A 403 6.16 9.09 -30.54
CA VAL A 403 6.85 10.20 -29.89
C VAL A 403 5.91 10.85 -28.88
N GLY A 404 6.32 10.82 -27.60
CA GLY A 404 5.62 11.50 -26.51
C GLY A 404 6.33 12.80 -26.08
N PRO A 405 5.81 13.47 -25.04
CA PRO A 405 6.34 14.77 -24.60
C PRO A 405 7.77 14.68 -24.06
N THR A 406 8.12 13.63 -23.35
CA THR A 406 9.43 13.47 -22.70
C THR A 406 10.16 12.21 -23.12
N ILE A 407 9.45 11.24 -23.66
CA ILE A 407 10.00 9.94 -24.10
C ILE A 407 9.39 9.54 -25.42
N THR A 408 10.13 8.74 -26.19
CA THR A 408 9.64 8.02 -27.39
C THR A 408 9.53 6.54 -27.07
N LEU A 409 8.38 5.95 -27.39
CA LEU A 409 8.13 4.53 -27.28
C LEU A 409 8.43 3.84 -28.62
N TYR A 410 9.45 2.98 -28.65
CA TYR A 410 9.74 2.09 -29.78
C TYR A 410 9.06 0.75 -29.53
N GLU A 411 7.98 0.49 -30.26
CA GLU A 411 7.29 -0.80 -30.27
C GLU A 411 7.99 -1.73 -31.28
N ILE A 412 8.58 -2.81 -30.78
CA ILE A 412 9.29 -3.80 -31.59
C ILE A 412 8.54 -5.12 -31.62
N GLN A 413 8.51 -5.76 -32.78
CA GLN A 413 8.04 -7.12 -32.93
C GLN A 413 9.26 -8.01 -33.19
N PRO A 414 9.67 -8.89 -32.26
CA PRO A 414 10.77 -9.80 -32.48
C PRO A 414 10.37 -10.90 -33.46
N ALA A 415 11.35 -11.50 -34.15
CA ALA A 415 11.16 -12.68 -34.95
C ALA A 415 10.72 -13.89 -34.10
N GLU A 416 10.11 -14.88 -34.73
CA GLU A 416 9.69 -16.11 -34.06
C GLU A 416 10.86 -16.86 -33.41
N GLY A 417 10.62 -17.39 -32.20
CA GLY A 417 11.64 -18.12 -31.46
C GLY A 417 12.54 -17.24 -30.56
N VAL A 418 12.44 -15.90 -30.61
CA VAL A 418 13.18 -15.00 -29.73
C VAL A 418 12.53 -14.97 -28.34
N ARG A 419 13.29 -15.28 -27.31
CA ARG A 419 12.81 -15.20 -25.93
C ARG A 419 12.76 -13.76 -25.43
N ILE A 420 11.62 -13.33 -24.87
CA ILE A 420 11.41 -11.98 -24.29
C ILE A 420 12.48 -11.63 -23.23
N SER A 421 12.87 -12.62 -22.39
CA SER A 421 13.92 -12.41 -21.37
C SER A 421 15.27 -12.00 -21.96
N LYS A 422 15.60 -12.45 -23.20
CA LYS A 422 16.84 -12.08 -23.87
C LYS A 422 16.87 -10.57 -24.17
N ILE A 423 15.74 -10.02 -24.68
CA ILE A 423 15.63 -8.58 -24.96
C ILE A 423 15.64 -7.77 -23.66
N LYS A 424 14.92 -8.23 -22.63
CA LYS A 424 14.84 -7.53 -21.34
C LYS A 424 16.19 -7.43 -20.64
N ASN A 425 17.07 -8.41 -20.82
CA ASN A 425 18.41 -8.40 -20.22
C ASN A 425 19.40 -7.50 -20.97
N LEU A 426 19.05 -7.00 -22.15
CA LEU A 426 19.87 -6.07 -22.95
C LEU A 426 19.51 -4.60 -22.68
N GLU A 427 18.76 -4.33 -21.62
CA GLU A 427 18.32 -2.97 -21.26
C GLU A 427 19.51 -2.01 -21.10
N ASP A 428 20.52 -2.42 -20.35
CA ASP A 428 21.73 -1.60 -20.10
C ASP A 428 22.56 -1.43 -21.37
N ASP A 429 22.68 -2.47 -22.19
CA ASP A 429 23.43 -2.43 -23.46
C ASP A 429 22.78 -1.45 -24.47
N ILE A 430 21.44 -1.48 -24.54
CA ILE A 430 20.69 -0.56 -25.40
C ILE A 430 20.80 0.88 -24.85
N ALA A 431 20.69 1.07 -23.54
CA ALA A 431 20.84 2.39 -22.92
C ALA A 431 22.22 2.99 -23.20
N LEU A 432 23.27 2.19 -23.06
CA LEU A 432 24.65 2.60 -23.36
C LEU A 432 24.81 3.00 -24.84
N SER A 433 24.30 2.18 -25.76
CA SER A 433 24.40 2.47 -27.20
C SER A 433 23.65 3.75 -27.60
N LEU A 434 22.51 4.02 -26.97
CA LEU A 434 21.72 5.23 -27.22
C LEU A 434 22.28 6.47 -26.48
N ALA A 435 23.32 6.29 -25.64
CA ALA A 435 23.82 7.31 -24.71
C ALA A 435 22.69 7.94 -23.87
N ALA A 436 21.69 7.13 -23.49
CA ALA A 436 20.51 7.57 -22.75
C ALA A 436 20.73 7.41 -21.24
N LEU A 437 20.26 8.38 -20.44
CA LEU A 437 20.36 8.37 -18.97
C LEU A 437 19.61 7.20 -18.31
N GLY A 438 18.82 6.47 -19.07
CA GLY A 438 18.07 5.29 -18.67
C GLY A 438 17.00 4.99 -19.72
N ILE A 439 16.76 3.74 -20.00
CA ILE A 439 15.64 3.28 -20.80
C ILE A 439 14.74 2.39 -19.94
N ARG A 440 13.55 2.06 -20.40
CA ARG A 440 12.69 1.09 -19.75
C ARG A 440 12.10 0.15 -20.79
N ILE A 441 12.18 -1.16 -20.53
CA ILE A 441 11.62 -2.18 -21.42
C ILE A 441 10.31 -2.72 -20.87
N ILE A 442 9.23 -2.55 -21.61
CA ILE A 442 7.90 -3.14 -21.34
C ILE A 442 7.75 -4.39 -22.19
N ALA A 443 7.79 -5.55 -21.58
CA ALA A 443 7.78 -6.78 -22.33
C ALA A 443 6.91 -7.87 -21.65
N PRO A 444 5.75 -8.26 -22.25
CA PRO A 444 5.13 -7.66 -23.45
C PRO A 444 4.35 -6.37 -23.14
N ILE A 445 4.00 -5.59 -24.15
CA ILE A 445 3.03 -4.50 -24.01
C ILE A 445 1.65 -5.13 -23.79
N PRO A 446 0.91 -4.73 -22.74
CA PRO A 446 -0.43 -5.26 -22.46
C PRO A 446 -1.39 -5.10 -23.65
N GLY A 447 -2.04 -6.21 -24.05
CA GLY A 447 -2.96 -6.23 -25.17
C GLY A 447 -2.33 -6.19 -26.56
N LYS A 448 -0.99 -6.08 -26.66
CA LYS A 448 -0.23 -6.13 -27.91
C LYS A 448 0.82 -7.26 -27.86
N GLY A 449 1.05 -7.93 -28.96
CA GLY A 449 2.11 -8.96 -29.08
C GLY A 449 3.52 -8.37 -29.29
N THR A 450 3.75 -7.13 -28.88
CA THR A 450 4.97 -6.35 -29.12
C THR A 450 5.70 -6.04 -27.82
N ILE A 451 6.96 -5.67 -27.92
CA ILE A 451 7.80 -5.21 -26.81
C ILE A 451 8.03 -3.71 -26.97
N GLY A 452 7.84 -2.95 -25.92
CA GLY A 452 8.09 -1.52 -25.90
C GLY A 452 9.47 -1.19 -25.30
N ILE A 453 10.22 -0.34 -25.98
CA ILE A 453 11.44 0.28 -25.46
C ILE A 453 11.17 1.77 -25.33
N GLU A 454 11.11 2.27 -24.10
CA GLU A 454 10.92 3.68 -23.80
C GLU A 454 12.27 4.38 -23.72
N VAL A 455 12.53 5.32 -24.64
CA VAL A 455 13.78 6.08 -24.75
C VAL A 455 13.54 7.55 -24.44
N PRO A 456 14.32 8.21 -23.58
CA PRO A 456 14.21 9.63 -23.33
C PRO A 456 14.47 10.45 -24.60
N ASN A 457 13.66 11.48 -24.84
CA ASN A 457 13.90 12.44 -25.92
C ASN A 457 15.11 13.32 -25.60
N ALA A 458 15.92 13.67 -26.60
CA ALA A 458 17.06 14.57 -26.39
C ALA A 458 16.60 15.96 -25.92
N LYS A 459 15.45 16.42 -26.37
CA LYS A 459 14.82 17.68 -25.96
C LYS A 459 13.40 17.39 -25.43
N PRO A 460 13.25 17.14 -24.10
CA PRO A 460 11.94 16.88 -23.53
C PRO A 460 11.09 18.15 -23.46
N ASN A 461 9.80 18.04 -23.82
CA ASN A 461 8.84 19.13 -23.74
C ASN A 461 8.24 19.23 -22.32
N ILE A 462 8.01 20.47 -21.84
CA ILE A 462 7.34 20.71 -20.58
C ILE A 462 5.83 20.51 -20.77
N VAL A 463 5.22 19.64 -19.96
CA VAL A 463 3.77 19.48 -19.90
C VAL A 463 3.20 20.53 -18.95
N SER A 464 2.70 21.64 -19.47
CA SER A 464 2.17 22.74 -18.67
C SER A 464 0.82 22.39 -18.06
N MET A 465 0.55 22.91 -16.84
CA MET A 465 -0.78 22.77 -16.21
C MET A 465 -1.87 23.46 -17.04
N GLU A 466 -1.54 24.58 -17.67
CA GLU A 466 -2.46 25.28 -18.59
C GLU A 466 -2.96 24.37 -19.71
N SER A 467 -2.05 23.67 -20.41
CA SER A 467 -2.41 22.78 -21.52
C SER A 467 -3.32 21.63 -21.10
N ILE A 468 -3.19 21.17 -19.86
CA ILE A 468 -4.03 20.09 -19.31
C ILE A 468 -5.41 20.62 -18.94
N LEU A 469 -5.47 21.73 -18.20
CA LEU A 469 -6.75 22.32 -17.76
C LEU A 469 -7.55 22.88 -18.94
N ASN A 470 -6.87 23.36 -20.00
CA ASN A 470 -7.50 23.84 -21.23
C ASN A 470 -8.05 22.70 -22.11
N SER A 471 -7.67 21.45 -21.84
CA SER A 471 -8.10 20.32 -22.66
C SER A 471 -9.62 20.11 -22.59
N ARG A 472 -10.23 19.72 -23.72
CA ARG A 472 -11.65 19.37 -23.79
C ARG A 472 -12.02 18.29 -22.77
N LYS A 473 -11.13 17.32 -22.54
CA LYS A 473 -11.32 16.22 -21.58
C LYS A 473 -11.48 16.72 -20.15
N PHE A 474 -10.73 17.77 -19.74
CA PHE A 474 -10.87 18.37 -18.42
C PHE A 474 -12.09 19.31 -18.34
N GLN A 475 -12.34 20.11 -19.37
CA GLN A 475 -13.43 21.09 -19.34
C GLN A 475 -14.81 20.41 -19.32
N GLU A 476 -15.01 19.32 -20.08
CA GLU A 476 -16.28 18.61 -20.20
C GLU A 476 -16.42 17.45 -19.18
N THR A 477 -15.47 17.27 -18.28
CA THR A 477 -15.51 16.14 -17.33
C THR A 477 -16.69 16.20 -16.36
N LYS A 478 -17.31 15.04 -16.13
CA LYS A 478 -18.38 14.81 -15.15
C LYS A 478 -17.87 14.15 -13.86
N MET A 479 -16.55 14.13 -13.66
CA MET A 479 -15.94 13.58 -12.45
C MET A 479 -16.26 14.46 -11.24
N GLU A 480 -16.45 13.84 -10.07
CA GLU A 480 -16.73 14.56 -8.83
C GLU A 480 -15.50 15.33 -8.32
N LEU A 481 -14.35 14.67 -8.27
CA LEU A 481 -13.08 15.27 -7.86
C LEU A 481 -12.01 15.00 -8.92
N PRO A 482 -12.06 15.72 -10.06
CA PRO A 482 -11.10 15.50 -11.15
C PRO A 482 -9.72 16.01 -10.76
N ILE A 483 -8.73 15.13 -10.74
CA ILE A 483 -7.32 15.47 -10.64
C ILE A 483 -6.65 15.24 -11.98
N ALA A 484 -6.12 16.30 -12.56
CA ALA A 484 -5.42 16.28 -13.84
C ALA A 484 -3.92 16.10 -13.55
N LEU A 485 -3.42 14.88 -13.77
CA LEU A 485 -2.07 14.50 -13.37
C LEU A 485 -1.00 14.84 -14.42
N GLY A 486 -1.37 14.89 -15.72
CA GLY A 486 -0.40 15.15 -16.76
C GLY A 486 -0.77 14.58 -18.12
N LYS A 487 0.25 14.19 -18.92
CA LYS A 487 0.08 13.55 -20.23
C LYS A 487 0.74 12.17 -20.25
N THR A 488 0.09 11.24 -20.96
CA THR A 488 0.63 9.90 -21.23
C THR A 488 1.73 9.97 -22.31
N ILE A 489 2.37 8.83 -22.58
CA ILE A 489 3.34 8.67 -23.66
C ILE A 489 2.69 9.00 -25.04
N THR A 490 1.39 8.73 -25.19
CA THR A 490 0.63 9.06 -26.42
C THR A 490 0.16 10.51 -26.47
N ASN A 491 0.70 11.39 -25.62
CA ASN A 491 0.35 12.80 -25.49
C ASN A 491 -1.12 13.05 -25.09
N GLU A 492 -1.82 12.04 -24.60
CA GLU A 492 -3.20 12.18 -24.12
C GLU A 492 -3.24 12.71 -22.68
N VAL A 493 -4.16 13.60 -22.39
CA VAL A 493 -4.39 14.10 -21.04
C VAL A 493 -4.83 12.95 -20.12
N PHE A 494 -4.05 12.75 -19.06
CA PHE A 494 -4.30 11.75 -18.03
C PHE A 494 -4.90 12.40 -16.78
N MET A 495 -6.10 11.97 -16.44
CA MET A 495 -6.83 12.46 -15.26
C MET A 495 -7.59 11.33 -14.60
N VAL A 496 -7.76 11.45 -13.29
CA VAL A 496 -8.47 10.47 -12.46
C VAL A 496 -9.46 11.18 -11.55
N ASP A 497 -10.49 10.46 -11.13
CA ASP A 497 -11.50 10.93 -10.17
C ASP A 497 -11.12 10.46 -8.76
N LEU A 498 -10.71 11.39 -7.90
CA LEU A 498 -10.34 11.07 -6.52
C LEU A 498 -11.53 10.50 -5.71
N ALA A 499 -12.77 10.84 -6.08
CA ALA A 499 -13.95 10.25 -5.45
C ALA A 499 -14.12 8.75 -5.78
N LYS A 500 -13.62 8.30 -6.95
CA LYS A 500 -13.62 6.89 -7.34
C LYS A 500 -12.41 6.13 -6.80
N ILE A 501 -11.24 6.79 -6.74
CA ILE A 501 -10.02 6.28 -6.14
C ILE A 501 -9.82 7.05 -4.84
N PRO A 502 -10.41 6.59 -3.72
CA PRO A 502 -10.68 7.45 -2.56
C PRO A 502 -9.42 7.96 -1.87
N HIS A 503 -8.33 7.23 -1.98
CA HIS A 503 -7.07 7.54 -1.31
C HIS A 503 -5.90 7.31 -2.24
N LEU A 504 -4.93 8.21 -2.20
CA LEU A 504 -3.79 8.24 -3.10
C LEU A 504 -2.48 8.29 -2.31
N LEU A 505 -1.59 7.36 -2.60
CA LEU A 505 -0.22 7.35 -2.10
C LEU A 505 0.70 7.95 -3.16
N VAL A 506 1.51 8.94 -2.79
CA VAL A 506 2.47 9.60 -3.67
C VAL A 506 3.87 9.44 -3.09
N ALA A 507 4.79 8.85 -3.83
CA ALA A 507 6.16 8.70 -3.33
C ALA A 507 7.20 8.97 -4.43
N GLY A 508 8.40 9.40 -4.01
CA GLY A 508 9.50 9.67 -4.92
C GLY A 508 10.69 10.31 -4.21
N ALA A 509 11.88 10.23 -4.79
CA ALA A 509 13.07 10.85 -4.24
C ALA A 509 12.97 12.39 -4.28
N THR A 510 13.76 13.06 -3.46
CA THR A 510 13.82 14.53 -3.39
C THR A 510 14.13 15.13 -4.76
N GLY A 511 13.42 16.19 -5.15
CA GLY A 511 13.63 16.89 -6.42
C GLY A 511 13.11 16.15 -7.67
N GLN A 512 12.40 15.01 -7.54
CA GLN A 512 11.91 14.23 -8.68
C GLN A 512 10.49 14.58 -9.12
N GLY A 513 9.85 15.57 -8.49
CA GLY A 513 8.54 16.08 -8.91
C GLY A 513 7.38 15.81 -7.94
N LYS A 514 7.61 15.26 -6.74
CA LYS A 514 6.57 14.99 -5.73
C LYS A 514 5.75 16.24 -5.40
N SER A 515 6.41 17.35 -5.06
CA SER A 515 5.74 18.62 -4.70
C SER A 515 4.98 19.21 -5.87
N VAL A 516 5.54 19.14 -7.08
CA VAL A 516 4.84 19.57 -8.32
C VAL A 516 3.58 18.72 -8.54
N GLY A 517 3.66 17.40 -8.30
CA GLY A 517 2.49 16.51 -8.38
C GLY A 517 1.39 16.84 -7.37
N LEU A 518 1.76 17.17 -6.12
CA LEU A 518 0.79 17.61 -5.11
C LEU A 518 0.15 18.95 -5.50
N ASN A 519 0.95 19.90 -6.00
CA ASN A 519 0.47 21.17 -6.50
C ASN A 519 -0.45 21.01 -7.72
N ALA A 520 -0.15 20.11 -8.64
CA ALA A 520 -1.03 19.78 -9.76
C ALA A 520 -2.39 19.21 -9.31
N ILE A 521 -2.40 18.37 -8.25
CA ILE A 521 -3.64 17.84 -7.65
C ILE A 521 -4.48 18.98 -7.06
N ILE A 522 -3.88 19.84 -6.22
CA ILE A 522 -4.57 20.97 -5.58
C ILE A 522 -5.11 21.93 -6.65
N THR A 523 -4.25 22.32 -7.59
CA THR A 523 -4.63 23.26 -8.67
C THR A 523 -5.80 22.70 -9.51
N SER A 524 -5.79 21.42 -9.85
CA SER A 524 -6.90 20.78 -10.59
C SER A 524 -8.23 20.94 -9.86
N LEU A 525 -8.24 20.74 -8.55
CA LEU A 525 -9.43 20.83 -7.72
C LEU A 525 -9.90 22.28 -7.56
N LEU A 526 -8.98 23.25 -7.38
CA LEU A 526 -9.30 24.68 -7.28
C LEU A 526 -9.94 25.23 -8.57
N TYR A 527 -9.55 24.72 -9.74
CA TYR A 527 -10.13 25.11 -11.02
C TYR A 527 -11.51 24.52 -11.29
N LYS A 528 -11.95 23.51 -10.54
CA LYS A 528 -13.19 22.78 -10.83
C LYS A 528 -14.22 22.83 -9.71
N LYS A 529 -13.83 23.13 -8.46
CA LYS A 529 -14.71 23.08 -7.30
C LYS A 529 -14.93 24.45 -6.66
N HIS A 530 -16.15 24.65 -6.18
CA HIS A 530 -16.53 25.85 -5.44
C HIS A 530 -16.08 25.72 -3.95
N PRO A 531 -15.78 26.83 -3.23
CA PRO A 531 -15.41 26.77 -1.82
C PRO A 531 -16.41 26.06 -0.91
N ASN A 532 -17.71 26.09 -1.24
CA ASN A 532 -18.75 25.36 -0.52
C ASN A 532 -18.82 23.88 -0.86
N GLU A 533 -18.21 23.44 -1.98
CA GLU A 533 -18.24 22.06 -2.43
C GLU A 533 -16.99 21.26 -2.01
N LEU A 534 -15.89 21.96 -1.68
CA LEU A 534 -14.61 21.34 -1.37
C LEU A 534 -13.89 22.08 -0.24
N LYS A 535 -13.32 21.31 0.68
CA LYS A 535 -12.40 21.79 1.71
C LYS A 535 -11.13 20.96 1.72
N PHE A 536 -10.01 21.59 2.04
CA PHE A 536 -8.72 20.94 2.23
C PHE A 536 -8.34 20.90 3.71
N VAL A 537 -7.61 19.84 4.08
CA VAL A 537 -6.82 19.79 5.30
C VAL A 537 -5.38 19.56 4.86
N LEU A 538 -4.53 20.56 5.00
CA LEU A 538 -3.14 20.52 4.56
C LEU A 538 -2.22 20.31 5.77
N ILE A 539 -1.38 19.26 5.67
CA ILE A 539 -0.43 18.86 6.71
C ILE A 539 0.97 18.92 6.13
N ASP A 540 1.78 19.83 6.64
CA ASP A 540 3.14 20.12 6.20
C ASP A 540 4.12 20.18 7.40
N PRO A 541 4.66 19.06 7.86
CA PRO A 541 5.59 19.01 8.99
C PRO A 541 6.87 19.84 8.77
N LYS A 542 7.21 20.11 7.50
CA LYS A 542 8.44 20.82 7.10
C LYS A 542 8.25 22.32 6.94
N LYS A 543 7.02 22.82 6.91
CA LYS A 543 6.67 24.25 6.70
C LYS A 543 7.17 24.84 5.37
N VAL A 544 7.26 24.05 4.31
CA VAL A 544 7.87 24.47 3.04
C VAL A 544 6.90 24.44 1.88
N GLU A 545 6.20 23.30 1.69
CA GLU A 545 5.49 23.02 0.45
C GLU A 545 4.12 23.71 0.37
N PHE A 546 3.39 23.78 1.50
CA PHE A 546 2.00 24.30 1.50
C PHE A 546 1.86 25.73 2.01
N SER A 547 2.93 26.38 2.44
CA SER A 547 2.91 27.77 2.90
C SER A 547 2.31 28.74 1.87
N VAL A 548 2.47 28.45 0.58
CA VAL A 548 1.92 29.24 -0.54
C VAL A 548 0.38 29.30 -0.52
N TYR A 549 -0.31 28.30 0.09
CA TYR A 549 -1.77 28.24 0.19
C TYR A 549 -2.35 28.97 1.40
N SER A 550 -1.55 29.61 2.25
CA SER A 550 -2.01 30.37 3.42
C SER A 550 -3.03 31.47 3.09
N ARG A 551 -2.97 32.04 1.89
CA ARG A 551 -3.92 33.10 1.46
C ARG A 551 -5.34 32.64 1.21
N ILE A 552 -5.55 31.34 0.93
CA ILE A 552 -6.89 30.78 0.64
C ILE A 552 -7.48 29.97 1.79
N THR A 553 -6.86 30.02 2.97
CA THR A 553 -7.26 29.26 4.17
C THR A 553 -8.71 29.47 4.54
N ASN A 554 -9.19 30.71 4.58
CA ASN A 554 -10.57 31.04 4.95
C ASN A 554 -11.60 30.40 3.99
N LYS A 555 -11.24 30.27 2.72
CA LYS A 555 -12.19 29.81 1.69
C LYS A 555 -12.21 28.31 1.50
N PHE A 556 -11.04 27.70 1.45
CA PHE A 556 -10.91 26.30 1.07
C PHE A 556 -10.40 25.37 2.17
N MET A 557 -10.04 25.86 3.36
CA MET A 557 -9.52 24.99 4.41
C MET A 557 -10.59 24.58 5.41
N ALA A 558 -10.33 23.44 6.06
CA ALA A 558 -11.01 23.01 7.27
C ALA A 558 -9.96 22.89 8.39
N ALA A 559 -10.25 23.47 9.57
CA ALA A 559 -9.36 23.53 10.71
C ALA A 559 -10.10 23.34 12.03
N LEU A 560 -9.37 23.04 13.11
CA LEU A 560 -9.94 23.04 14.45
C LEU A 560 -10.23 24.47 14.90
N PRO A 561 -11.23 24.69 15.77
CA PRO A 561 -11.66 26.05 16.20
C PRO A 561 -10.55 26.91 16.81
N ASP A 562 -9.61 26.27 17.53
CA ASP A 562 -8.54 26.96 18.26
C ASP A 562 -7.25 27.17 17.43
N GLU A 563 -7.25 26.85 16.11
CA GLU A 563 -6.05 26.92 15.30
C GLU A 563 -5.90 28.28 14.61
N GLU A 564 -4.88 29.04 15.01
CA GLU A 564 -4.51 30.32 14.35
C GLU A 564 -3.98 30.07 12.91
N GLU A 565 -3.26 28.93 12.69
CA GLU A 565 -2.71 28.54 11.41
C GLU A 565 -3.44 27.31 10.86
N PRO A 566 -4.30 27.44 9.83
CA PRO A 566 -5.05 26.32 9.26
C PRO A 566 -4.17 25.27 8.52
N ILE A 567 -2.91 25.60 8.19
CA ILE A 567 -1.93 24.65 7.66
C ILE A 567 -1.21 24.01 8.83
N ILE A 568 -1.37 22.71 9.00
CA ILE A 568 -0.95 22.00 10.21
C ILE A 568 0.51 21.58 10.09
N THR A 569 1.33 22.04 11.02
CA THR A 569 2.78 21.82 11.02
C THR A 569 3.26 21.03 12.23
N ASP A 570 2.54 21.08 13.34
CA ASP A 570 2.87 20.39 14.59
C ASP A 570 2.26 19.00 14.65
N VAL A 571 3.03 17.99 15.06
CA VAL A 571 2.61 16.58 15.08
C VAL A 571 1.46 16.34 16.05
N THR A 572 1.42 17.02 17.19
CA THR A 572 0.33 16.90 18.17
C THR A 572 -0.98 17.42 17.58
N LYS A 573 -0.92 18.56 16.87
CA LYS A 573 -2.04 19.14 16.15
C LYS A 573 -2.51 18.23 15.01
N VAL A 574 -1.59 17.54 14.31
CA VAL A 574 -1.92 16.54 13.30
C VAL A 574 -2.74 15.41 13.90
N VAL A 575 -2.33 14.85 15.05
CA VAL A 575 -3.06 13.77 15.72
C VAL A 575 -4.47 14.26 16.12
N ARG A 576 -4.60 15.45 16.70
CA ARG A 576 -5.90 16.06 17.05
C ARG A 576 -6.79 16.20 15.82
N THR A 577 -6.28 16.73 14.73
CA THR A 577 -7.05 16.94 13.49
C THR A 577 -7.47 15.62 12.86
N LEU A 578 -6.62 14.61 12.85
CA LEU A 578 -6.97 13.27 12.33
C LEU A 578 -8.07 12.61 13.18
N ASN A 579 -8.02 12.75 14.50
CA ASN A 579 -9.07 12.27 15.41
C ASN A 579 -10.37 13.05 15.21
N SER A 580 -10.30 14.36 15.04
CA SER A 580 -11.46 15.21 14.68
C SER A 580 -12.11 14.77 13.36
N LEU A 581 -11.32 14.45 12.33
CA LEU A 581 -11.82 13.92 11.07
C LEU A 581 -12.50 12.57 11.25
N CYS A 582 -12.05 11.73 12.20
CA CYS A 582 -12.75 10.48 12.54
C CYS A 582 -14.12 10.77 13.18
N VAL A 583 -14.23 11.77 14.08
CA VAL A 583 -15.51 12.19 14.65
C VAL A 583 -16.44 12.74 13.57
N LEU A 584 -15.93 13.61 12.70
CA LEU A 584 -16.70 14.15 11.57
C LEU A 584 -17.18 13.02 10.63
N MET A 585 -16.34 12.04 10.38
CA MET A 585 -16.71 10.87 9.57
C MET A 585 -17.89 10.13 10.19
N ASP A 586 -17.86 9.86 11.49
CA ASP A 586 -18.93 9.17 12.19
C ASP A 586 -20.24 9.98 12.18
N SER A 587 -20.17 11.31 12.45
CA SER A 587 -21.34 12.21 12.39
C SER A 587 -21.96 12.24 10.98
N ARG A 588 -21.15 12.25 9.92
CA ARG A 588 -21.61 12.17 8.54
C ARG A 588 -22.29 10.84 8.23
N TYR A 589 -21.80 9.73 8.78
CA TYR A 589 -22.46 8.43 8.65
C TYR A 589 -23.85 8.43 9.31
N ASP A 590 -24.01 9.06 10.48
CA ASP A 590 -25.31 9.20 11.13
C ASP A 590 -26.28 10.04 10.28
N LEU A 591 -25.82 11.11 9.66
CA LEU A 591 -26.63 11.91 8.72
C LEU A 591 -26.99 11.11 7.46
N LEU A 592 -26.07 10.36 6.88
CA LEU A 592 -26.34 9.46 5.76
C LEU A 592 -27.40 8.42 6.11
N LYS A 593 -27.31 7.83 7.31
CA LYS A 593 -28.29 6.86 7.84
C LYS A 593 -29.67 7.49 8.01
N LYS A 594 -29.76 8.68 8.61
CA LYS A 594 -31.02 9.42 8.76
C LYS A 594 -31.63 9.76 7.40
N ALA A 595 -30.82 10.13 6.42
CA ALA A 595 -31.24 10.46 5.05
C ALA A 595 -31.57 9.22 4.20
N GLY A 596 -31.24 8.00 4.66
CA GLY A 596 -31.34 6.78 3.85
C GLY A 596 -30.46 6.84 2.59
N ALA A 597 -29.32 7.54 2.64
CA ALA A 597 -28.39 7.68 1.52
C ALA A 597 -27.18 6.76 1.69
N ARG A 598 -26.65 6.24 0.57
CA ARG A 598 -25.50 5.30 0.57
C ARG A 598 -24.15 6.00 0.52
N ASN A 599 -24.12 7.23 0.03
CA ASN A 599 -22.90 8.02 -0.15
C ASN A 599 -23.23 9.51 -0.19
N ILE A 600 -22.19 10.33 -0.06
CA ILE A 600 -22.28 11.80 -0.04
C ILE A 600 -22.96 12.36 -1.30
N LYS A 601 -22.72 11.76 -2.48
CA LYS A 601 -23.32 12.24 -3.75
C LYS A 601 -24.85 12.10 -3.72
N GLU A 602 -25.34 10.93 -3.31
CA GLU A 602 -26.78 10.66 -3.16
C GLU A 602 -27.39 11.57 -2.08
N TYR A 603 -26.67 11.73 -0.95
CA TYR A 603 -27.10 12.61 0.13
C TYR A 603 -27.23 14.06 -0.33
N ASN A 604 -26.20 14.63 -0.93
CA ASN A 604 -26.20 16.00 -1.43
C ASN A 604 -27.27 16.21 -2.50
N GLN A 605 -27.51 15.20 -3.36
CA GLN A 605 -28.59 15.28 -4.35
C GLN A 605 -29.98 15.27 -3.70
N LYS A 606 -30.21 14.51 -2.62
CA LYS A 606 -31.43 14.55 -1.82
C LYS A 606 -31.60 15.90 -1.12
N TYR A 607 -30.51 16.45 -0.58
CA TYR A 607 -30.50 17.78 0.03
C TYR A 607 -30.89 18.87 -0.96
N ILE A 608 -30.21 18.95 -2.11
CA ILE A 608 -30.48 19.91 -3.18
C ILE A 608 -31.92 19.85 -3.65
N ASN A 609 -32.51 18.65 -3.72
CA ASN A 609 -33.88 18.43 -4.18
C ASN A 609 -34.92 18.56 -3.05
N HIS A 610 -34.61 19.21 -1.90
CA HIS A 610 -35.50 19.38 -0.74
C HIS A 610 -36.12 18.05 -0.20
N LYS A 611 -35.47 16.91 -0.38
CA LYS A 611 -35.94 15.60 0.13
C LYS A 611 -35.52 15.33 1.57
N LEU A 612 -34.71 16.21 2.17
CA LEU A 612 -34.24 16.11 3.55
C LEU A 612 -34.80 17.26 4.38
N ARG A 613 -35.19 17.00 5.63
CA ARG A 613 -35.70 18.01 6.54
C ARG A 613 -34.56 18.75 7.20
N LEU A 614 -34.50 20.08 7.07
CA LEU A 614 -33.49 20.91 7.72
C LEU A 614 -33.58 20.84 9.25
N THR A 615 -34.79 20.62 9.81
CA THR A 615 -35.00 20.43 11.24
C THR A 615 -34.29 19.26 11.87
N ASP A 616 -33.91 18.25 11.05
CA ASP A 616 -33.24 17.03 11.50
C ASP A 616 -31.69 17.19 11.49
N GLY A 617 -31.22 18.44 11.27
CA GLY A 617 -29.79 18.78 11.25
C GLY A 617 -29.09 18.43 9.91
N HIS A 618 -29.87 18.29 8.84
CA HIS A 618 -29.29 18.05 7.52
C HIS A 618 -28.74 19.33 6.92
N GLU A 619 -27.51 19.26 6.42
CA GLU A 619 -26.78 20.34 5.73
C GLU A 619 -26.10 19.82 4.48
N TYR A 620 -25.67 20.73 3.60
CA TYR A 620 -24.87 20.34 2.45
C TYR A 620 -23.48 19.88 2.90
N MET A 621 -23.06 18.69 2.49
CA MET A 621 -21.75 18.14 2.85
C MET A 621 -20.70 18.48 1.78
N PRO A 622 -19.71 19.34 2.07
CA PRO A 622 -18.55 19.50 1.19
C PRO A 622 -17.67 18.24 1.17
N TYR A 623 -17.01 17.97 0.05
CA TYR A 623 -15.91 17.02 0.03
C TYR A 623 -14.74 17.55 0.84
N ILE A 624 -14.02 16.67 1.52
CA ILE A 624 -12.79 17.01 2.26
C ILE A 624 -11.64 16.23 1.66
N VAL A 625 -10.57 16.94 1.28
CA VAL A 625 -9.34 16.35 0.78
C VAL A 625 -8.20 16.66 1.73
N VAL A 626 -7.74 15.61 2.43
CA VAL A 626 -6.61 15.68 3.35
C VAL A 626 -5.33 15.42 2.56
N ILE A 627 -4.37 16.32 2.62
CA ILE A 627 -3.09 16.17 1.90
C ILE A 627 -1.94 16.27 2.89
N ILE A 628 -1.11 15.23 2.94
CA ILE A 628 0.05 15.14 3.81
C ILE A 628 1.30 15.16 2.92
N ASP A 629 2.16 16.18 3.08
CA ASP A 629 3.38 16.31 2.27
C ASP A 629 4.43 15.24 2.60
N GLU A 630 4.70 15.01 3.88
CA GLU A 630 5.70 14.03 4.30
C GLU A 630 5.17 13.12 5.42
N PHE A 631 4.53 12.05 4.99
CA PHE A 631 3.97 11.04 5.89
C PHE A 631 5.05 10.32 6.71
N GLY A 632 6.26 10.17 6.13
CA GLY A 632 7.37 9.50 6.81
C GLY A 632 7.79 10.18 8.10
N ASP A 633 7.80 11.51 8.13
CA ASP A 633 8.21 12.26 9.32
C ASP A 633 7.16 12.13 10.44
N LEU A 634 5.87 12.08 10.10
CA LEU A 634 4.80 11.86 11.06
C LEU A 634 4.84 10.46 11.69
N ILE A 635 5.04 9.43 10.87
CA ILE A 635 5.15 8.04 11.36
C ILE A 635 6.38 7.85 12.23
N MET A 636 7.49 8.47 11.89
CA MET A 636 8.72 8.38 12.68
C MET A 636 8.61 9.08 14.04
N THR A 637 7.76 10.10 14.16
CA THR A 637 7.58 10.90 15.37
C THR A 637 6.47 10.37 16.27
N ALA A 638 5.27 10.16 15.74
CA ALA A 638 4.07 9.78 16.50
C ALA A 638 3.60 8.33 16.23
N GLY A 639 4.21 7.63 15.28
CA GLY A 639 3.99 6.20 15.04
C GLY A 639 2.51 5.81 14.95
N LYS A 640 2.04 5.00 15.91
CA LYS A 640 0.67 4.47 15.91
C LYS A 640 -0.42 5.52 16.13
N GLU A 641 -0.13 6.62 16.81
CA GLU A 641 -1.10 7.69 17.08
C GLU A 641 -1.58 8.36 15.78
N VAL A 642 -0.71 8.42 14.77
CA VAL A 642 -1.03 8.91 13.42
C VAL A 642 -1.53 7.77 12.52
N GLU A 643 -0.93 6.57 12.60
CA GLU A 643 -1.28 5.44 11.73
C GLU A 643 -2.72 4.96 11.93
N LEU A 644 -3.20 4.89 13.18
CA LEU A 644 -4.54 4.38 13.48
C LEU A 644 -5.67 5.24 12.91
N PRO A 645 -5.73 6.56 13.13
CA PRO A 645 -6.78 7.39 12.53
C PRO A 645 -6.67 7.45 11.00
N ILE A 646 -5.47 7.48 10.42
CA ILE A 646 -5.29 7.39 8.97
C ILE A 646 -5.86 6.09 8.42
N ALA A 647 -5.56 4.95 9.04
CA ALA A 647 -6.09 3.66 8.61
C ALA A 647 -7.63 3.63 8.71
N ARG A 648 -8.22 4.17 9.79
CA ARG A 648 -9.67 4.26 9.98
C ARG A 648 -10.34 5.11 8.90
N ILE A 649 -9.82 6.31 8.65
CA ILE A 649 -10.31 7.19 7.59
C ILE A 649 -10.18 6.50 6.23
N ALA A 650 -9.04 5.89 5.92
CA ALA A 650 -8.81 5.24 4.64
C ALA A 650 -9.72 4.02 4.39
N GLN A 651 -10.18 3.34 5.44
CA GLN A 651 -11.11 2.22 5.33
C GLN A 651 -12.57 2.67 5.15
N LEU A 652 -12.98 3.73 5.83
CA LEU A 652 -14.39 4.05 5.99
C LEU A 652 -14.82 5.35 5.32
N ALA A 653 -13.96 6.34 5.16
CA ALA A 653 -14.35 7.71 4.84
C ALA A 653 -14.80 7.96 3.39
N ARG A 654 -14.60 7.00 2.47
CA ARG A 654 -15.00 7.12 1.06
C ARG A 654 -16.48 7.50 0.88
N ALA A 655 -17.37 6.84 1.61
CA ALA A 655 -18.81 7.05 1.45
C ALA A 655 -19.25 8.43 1.93
N VAL A 656 -18.55 9.02 2.90
CA VAL A 656 -18.84 10.32 3.50
C VAL A 656 -18.05 11.48 2.87
N GLY A 657 -17.29 11.21 1.78
CA GLY A 657 -16.62 12.22 0.97
C GLY A 657 -15.36 12.81 1.61
N ILE A 658 -14.67 12.04 2.44
CA ILE A 658 -13.34 12.41 2.97
C ILE A 658 -12.30 11.56 2.24
N HIS A 659 -11.36 12.21 1.59
CA HIS A 659 -10.32 11.58 0.77
C HIS A 659 -8.93 11.98 1.26
N MET A 660 -7.97 11.08 1.11
CA MET A 660 -6.59 11.33 1.56
C MET A 660 -5.59 11.21 0.42
N VAL A 661 -4.65 12.14 0.39
CA VAL A 661 -3.43 12.07 -0.42
C VAL A 661 -2.25 12.09 0.54
N ILE A 662 -1.57 10.97 0.70
CA ILE A 662 -0.38 10.91 1.55
C ILE A 662 0.86 10.85 0.67
N ALA A 663 1.83 11.70 0.97
CA ALA A 663 3.08 11.73 0.21
C ALA A 663 4.29 11.46 1.11
N THR A 664 5.36 10.89 0.51
CA THR A 664 6.63 10.65 1.21
C THR A 664 7.82 10.66 0.26
N GLN A 665 8.95 11.17 0.74
CA GLN A 665 10.25 11.08 0.08
C GLN A 665 11.03 9.84 0.53
N ARG A 666 10.54 9.11 1.55
CA ARG A 666 11.19 7.92 2.14
C ARG A 666 10.32 6.67 1.94
N PRO A 667 10.35 6.05 0.76
CA PRO A 667 9.50 4.90 0.44
C PRO A 667 10.03 3.59 1.05
N THR A 668 10.16 3.55 2.37
CA THR A 668 10.59 2.35 3.12
C THR A 668 9.40 1.51 3.57
N THR A 669 9.60 0.22 3.81
CA THR A 669 8.55 -0.69 4.31
C THR A 669 8.07 -0.37 5.72
N SER A 670 8.88 0.37 6.51
CA SER A 670 8.49 0.87 7.83
C SER A 670 7.51 2.05 7.76
N ILE A 671 7.50 2.80 6.65
CA ILE A 671 6.60 3.94 6.41
C ILE A 671 5.41 3.49 5.56
N ILE A 672 5.66 2.84 4.42
CA ILE A 672 4.63 2.30 3.54
C ILE A 672 4.34 0.85 3.96
N THR A 673 3.58 0.70 5.04
CA THR A 673 3.20 -0.60 5.61
C THR A 673 2.19 -1.34 4.72
N GLY A 674 1.99 -2.64 4.98
CA GLY A 674 0.96 -3.43 4.31
C GLY A 674 -0.45 -2.85 4.50
N ASN A 675 -0.75 -2.30 5.69
CA ASN A 675 -2.01 -1.64 6.00
C ASN A 675 -2.24 -0.40 5.13
N ILE A 676 -1.23 0.45 4.99
CA ILE A 676 -1.31 1.64 4.13
C ILE A 676 -1.55 1.21 2.68
N LYS A 677 -0.79 0.24 2.17
CA LYS A 677 -0.96 -0.24 0.79
C LYS A 677 -2.34 -0.84 0.50
N ALA A 678 -2.93 -1.54 1.45
CA ALA A 678 -4.26 -2.13 1.31
C ALA A 678 -5.37 -1.07 1.19
N ASN A 679 -5.20 0.06 1.88
CA ASN A 679 -6.21 1.11 1.98
C ASN A 679 -6.00 2.28 0.99
N PHE A 680 -4.82 2.34 0.36
CA PHE A 680 -4.48 3.33 -0.68
C PHE A 680 -4.34 2.64 -2.04
N PRO A 681 -5.46 2.44 -2.77
CA PRO A 681 -5.46 1.73 -4.04
C PRO A 681 -4.85 2.53 -5.18
N GLY A 682 -4.93 3.87 -5.13
CA GLY A 682 -4.24 4.76 -6.04
C GLY A 682 -2.81 5.00 -5.59
N ARG A 683 -1.83 4.79 -6.47
CA ARG A 683 -0.42 4.98 -6.14
C ARG A 683 0.31 5.71 -7.26
N ILE A 684 1.10 6.69 -6.89
CA ILE A 684 1.98 7.43 -7.79
C ILE A 684 3.41 7.23 -7.31
N ALA A 685 4.27 6.77 -8.19
CA ALA A 685 5.70 6.72 -7.96
C ALA A 685 6.42 7.64 -8.93
N PHE A 686 7.00 8.71 -8.44
CA PHE A 686 8.03 9.47 -9.14
C PHE A 686 9.35 8.68 -9.12
N LYS A 687 10.38 9.19 -9.80
CA LYS A 687 11.69 8.53 -9.80
C LYS A 687 12.17 8.24 -8.38
N VAL A 688 12.62 7.02 -8.17
CA VAL A 688 13.28 6.55 -6.94
C VAL A 688 14.67 6.02 -7.29
N THR A 689 15.55 5.95 -6.30
CA THR A 689 16.94 5.52 -6.53
C THR A 689 17.07 4.01 -6.68
N ALA A 690 16.36 3.25 -5.84
CA ALA A 690 16.49 1.80 -5.79
C ALA A 690 15.23 1.09 -6.35
N ALA A 691 15.44 -0.06 -7.00
CA ALA A 691 14.34 -0.91 -7.48
C ALA A 691 13.48 -1.45 -6.33
N ILE A 692 14.05 -1.57 -5.11
CA ILE A 692 13.30 -1.98 -3.92
C ILE A 692 12.27 -0.93 -3.50
N ASP A 693 12.60 0.37 -3.65
CA ASP A 693 11.69 1.47 -3.34
C ASP A 693 10.48 1.46 -4.29
N SER A 694 10.75 1.20 -5.59
CA SER A 694 9.67 1.01 -6.57
C SER A 694 8.73 -0.14 -6.18
N LYS A 695 9.28 -1.27 -5.71
CA LYS A 695 8.48 -2.40 -5.22
C LYS A 695 7.73 -2.05 -3.94
N THR A 696 8.30 -1.24 -3.07
CA THR A 696 7.61 -0.80 -1.85
C THR A 696 6.39 0.05 -2.17
N ILE A 697 6.46 0.92 -3.18
CA ILE A 697 5.35 1.79 -3.60
C ILE A 697 4.33 1.03 -4.46
N LEU A 698 4.80 0.43 -5.57
CA LEU A 698 3.96 -0.09 -6.66
C LEU A 698 3.80 -1.62 -6.66
N ASP A 699 4.42 -2.34 -5.71
CA ASP A 699 4.57 -3.80 -5.73
C ASP A 699 5.32 -4.33 -6.99
N ARG A 700 5.88 -3.44 -7.80
CA ARG A 700 6.59 -3.71 -9.07
C ARG A 700 7.82 -2.81 -9.21
N THR A 701 8.79 -3.25 -9.99
CA THR A 701 9.92 -2.43 -10.42
C THR A 701 9.51 -1.47 -11.55
N GLY A 702 10.30 -0.42 -11.79
CA GLY A 702 10.14 0.49 -12.92
C GLY A 702 10.22 1.97 -12.54
N ALA A 703 9.91 2.37 -11.29
CA ALA A 703 10.05 3.76 -10.88
C ALA A 703 11.51 4.20 -10.75
N ASN A 704 12.45 3.29 -10.57
CA ASN A 704 13.89 3.55 -10.60
C ASN A 704 14.42 3.84 -12.01
N GLN A 705 13.70 3.43 -13.05
CA GLN A 705 14.06 3.62 -14.47
C GLN A 705 13.45 4.90 -15.07
N LEU A 706 12.68 5.66 -14.28
CA LEU A 706 12.12 6.94 -14.71
C LEU A 706 13.21 7.98 -14.94
N ILE A 707 12.91 8.97 -15.78
CA ILE A 707 13.86 10.07 -16.08
C ILE A 707 13.97 11.01 -14.88
N GLY A 708 12.90 11.22 -14.12
CA GLY A 708 12.76 12.26 -13.10
C GLY A 708 12.07 13.51 -13.64
N ARG A 709 12.19 14.64 -12.95
CA ARG A 709 11.57 15.92 -13.36
C ARG A 709 10.06 15.81 -13.64
N GLY A 710 9.34 15.08 -12.78
CA GLY A 710 7.90 14.91 -12.92
C GLY A 710 7.47 13.67 -13.73
N ASP A 711 8.39 12.87 -14.26
CA ASP A 711 8.09 11.57 -14.84
C ASP A 711 7.66 10.59 -13.74
N MET A 712 6.50 9.97 -13.89
CA MET A 712 5.91 9.14 -12.84
C MET A 712 5.18 7.92 -13.41
N LEU A 713 5.02 6.90 -12.58
CA LEU A 713 4.14 5.77 -12.79
C LEU A 713 2.90 5.91 -11.91
N TYR A 714 1.74 5.88 -12.53
CA TYR A 714 0.45 5.84 -11.83
C TYR A 714 -0.11 4.42 -11.85
N GLN A 715 -0.51 3.91 -10.68
CA GLN A 715 -1.18 2.64 -10.52
C GLN A 715 -2.53 2.86 -9.83
N GLY A 716 -3.62 2.62 -10.54
CA GLY A 716 -4.99 2.63 -10.03
C GLY A 716 -5.80 1.42 -10.51
N GLY A 717 -5.10 0.43 -11.05
CA GLY A 717 -5.62 -0.82 -11.59
C GLY A 717 -4.53 -1.89 -11.66
N GLN A 718 -4.64 -2.79 -12.63
CA GLN A 718 -3.68 -3.91 -12.77
C GLN A 718 -2.32 -3.48 -13.32
N GLU A 719 -2.29 -2.61 -14.31
CA GLU A 719 -1.07 -2.17 -14.99
C GLU A 719 -0.77 -0.69 -14.69
N PRO A 720 0.50 -0.36 -14.33
CA PRO A 720 0.90 1.03 -14.14
C PRO A 720 0.98 1.77 -15.48
N VAL A 721 0.46 3.00 -15.48
CA VAL A 721 0.52 3.93 -16.62
C VAL A 721 1.65 4.92 -16.37
N ARG A 722 2.54 5.11 -17.37
CA ARG A 722 3.56 6.15 -17.31
C ARG A 722 2.96 7.49 -17.72
N VAL A 723 3.18 8.51 -16.92
CA VAL A 723 2.60 9.84 -17.09
C VAL A 723 3.69 10.88 -16.81
N GLN A 724 3.83 11.85 -17.71
CA GLN A 724 4.57 13.05 -17.41
C GLN A 724 3.69 14.02 -16.63
N CYS A 725 4.07 14.34 -15.39
CA CYS A 725 3.31 15.21 -14.52
C CYS A 725 3.14 16.60 -15.12
N ALA A 726 1.96 17.18 -14.92
CA ALA A 726 1.70 18.57 -15.26
C ALA A 726 2.55 19.49 -14.38
N PHE A 727 3.26 20.40 -15.01
CA PHE A 727 4.09 21.37 -14.34
C PHE A 727 3.30 22.64 -14.02
N VAL A 728 3.35 23.03 -12.76
CA VAL A 728 2.82 24.29 -12.24
C VAL A 728 3.88 24.89 -11.31
N ASP A 729 4.27 26.11 -11.56
CA ASP A 729 5.33 26.79 -10.82
C ASP A 729 4.75 27.58 -9.63
N THR A 730 5.57 27.85 -8.61
CA THR A 730 5.16 28.58 -7.40
C THR A 730 4.53 29.95 -7.71
N PRO A 731 5.10 30.80 -8.61
CA PRO A 731 4.47 32.05 -8.99
C PRO A 731 3.09 31.92 -9.65
N GLU A 732 2.82 30.79 -10.32
CA GLU A 732 1.50 30.51 -10.88
C GLU A 732 0.48 30.24 -9.77
N ILE A 733 0.88 29.45 -8.76
CA ILE A 733 0.06 29.13 -7.60
C ILE A 733 -0.23 30.38 -6.78
N GLU A 734 0.76 31.26 -6.62
CA GLU A 734 0.58 32.56 -5.93
C GLU A 734 -0.48 33.42 -6.62
N ARG A 735 -0.42 33.58 -7.95
CA ARG A 735 -1.43 34.30 -8.72
C ARG A 735 -2.83 33.70 -8.60
N ILE A 736 -2.93 32.36 -8.62
CA ILE A 736 -4.20 31.64 -8.45
C ILE A 736 -4.76 31.90 -7.04
N ASN A 737 -3.93 31.81 -6.02
CA ASN A 737 -4.35 32.01 -4.63
C ASN A 737 -4.75 33.45 -4.36
N GLU A 738 -4.05 34.44 -4.93
CA GLU A 738 -4.38 35.85 -4.87
C GLU A 738 -5.74 36.11 -5.54
N TYR A 739 -5.95 35.59 -6.76
CA TYR A 739 -7.23 35.70 -7.45
C TYR A 739 -8.38 35.08 -6.63
N ILE A 740 -8.19 33.91 -6.02
CA ILE A 740 -9.20 33.26 -5.17
C ILE A 740 -9.45 34.08 -3.92
N CYS A 741 -8.43 34.66 -3.31
CA CYS A 741 -8.56 35.47 -2.11
C CYS A 741 -9.47 36.71 -2.35
N GLU A 742 -9.41 37.30 -3.52
CA GLU A 742 -10.24 38.45 -3.91
C GLU A 742 -11.71 38.10 -4.20
N GLN A 743 -12.03 36.83 -4.47
CA GLN A 743 -13.38 36.37 -4.77
C GLN A 743 -14.27 36.33 -3.50
N PRO A 744 -15.59 36.45 -3.68
CA PRO A 744 -16.52 36.23 -2.58
C PRO A 744 -16.46 34.79 -2.09
N GLY A 745 -16.45 34.59 -0.79
CA GLY A 745 -16.35 33.26 -0.18
C GLY A 745 -16.45 33.32 1.33
N PRO A 746 -16.34 32.19 2.03
CA PRO A 746 -16.27 32.14 3.49
C PRO A 746 -15.17 33.04 4.05
N ILE A 747 -15.43 33.65 5.19
CA ILE A 747 -14.50 34.57 5.89
C ILE A 747 -13.59 33.77 6.81
N GLU A 748 -14.07 32.64 7.34
CA GLU A 748 -13.37 31.75 8.24
C GLU A 748 -13.25 30.35 7.63
N PRO A 749 -12.22 29.56 8.00
CA PRO A 749 -12.12 28.16 7.63
C PRO A 749 -13.35 27.38 8.10
N MET A 750 -13.63 26.23 7.46
CA MET A 750 -14.64 25.30 7.95
C MET A 750 -14.17 24.72 9.29
N GLU A 751 -14.97 24.87 10.33
CA GLU A 751 -14.67 24.29 11.64
C GLU A 751 -14.81 22.76 11.61
N LEU A 752 -13.81 22.09 12.13
CA LEU A 752 -13.84 20.66 12.41
C LEU A 752 -14.33 20.42 13.84
N PRO A 753 -15.07 19.33 14.11
CA PRO A 753 -15.53 19.02 15.47
C PRO A 753 -14.33 18.79 16.39
N GLU A 754 -14.45 19.20 17.63
CA GLU A 754 -13.43 18.86 18.63
C GLU A 754 -13.32 17.34 18.76
N PRO A 755 -12.10 16.77 18.72
CA PRO A 755 -11.93 15.37 19.01
C PRO A 755 -12.39 15.13 20.45
N ALA A 756 -13.15 14.07 20.69
CA ALA A 756 -13.42 13.64 22.06
C ALA A 756 -12.06 13.45 22.74
N ASN A 757 -11.74 14.34 23.66
CA ASN A 757 -10.45 14.33 24.34
C ASN A 757 -10.30 13.01 25.09
N ASP A 758 -9.46 12.10 24.59
CA ASP A 758 -8.83 11.05 25.39
C ASP A 758 -7.80 11.65 26.39
N ASP A 759 -7.60 12.98 26.35
CA ASP A 759 -6.65 13.75 27.17
C ASP A 759 -7.10 13.98 28.62
N ASN A 760 -8.14 13.32 29.09
CA ASN A 760 -8.40 13.20 30.53
C ASN A 760 -7.48 12.18 31.23
N ALA A 761 -6.34 11.83 30.63
CA ALA A 761 -5.35 10.96 31.30
C ALA A 761 -4.23 11.72 32.05
N THR A 762 -4.09 13.04 31.89
CA THR A 762 -3.08 13.83 32.63
C THR A 762 -3.50 15.28 32.79
N GLY A 763 -4.50 15.54 33.64
CA GLY A 763 -4.82 16.90 34.00
C GLY A 763 -5.91 16.94 35.08
N ALA A 764 -5.52 17.22 36.33
CA ALA A 764 -6.45 17.55 37.40
C ALA A 764 -7.27 18.80 37.02
N GLY A 765 -8.48 18.62 36.49
CA GLY A 765 -9.36 19.70 36.11
C GLY A 765 -10.74 19.23 35.69
N ASN A 766 -11.72 19.29 36.59
CA ASN A 766 -13.15 19.07 36.38
C ASN A 766 -13.59 17.65 36.00
N VAL A 767 -13.45 16.70 36.88
CA VAL A 767 -14.27 15.49 36.88
C VAL A 767 -15.72 15.91 37.15
N ASP A 768 -16.61 15.63 36.18
CA ASP A 768 -18.04 15.95 36.33
C ASP A 768 -18.63 15.02 37.42
N THR A 769 -18.78 15.59 38.61
CA THR A 769 -19.34 14.90 39.78
C THR A 769 -20.83 14.62 39.67
N ARG A 770 -21.47 15.13 38.60
CA ARG A 770 -22.92 14.93 38.34
C ARG A 770 -23.23 13.64 37.58
N ASN A 771 -22.22 13.01 36.95
CA ASN A 771 -22.41 11.77 36.17
C ASN A 771 -21.42 10.68 36.62
N LEU A 772 -21.70 10.12 37.82
CA LEU A 772 -20.88 9.07 38.42
C LEU A 772 -21.04 7.73 37.68
N ASP A 773 -19.94 6.97 37.57
CA ASP A 773 -19.99 5.63 36.98
C ASP A 773 -20.89 4.71 37.83
N ALA A 774 -21.62 3.77 37.17
CA ALA A 774 -22.51 2.82 37.83
C ALA A 774 -21.82 2.00 38.92
N PHE A 775 -20.51 1.81 38.86
CA PHE A 775 -19.72 1.11 39.90
C PHE A 775 -19.04 2.02 40.90
N PHE A 776 -19.36 3.34 40.93
CA PHE A 776 -18.68 4.30 41.77
C PHE A 776 -18.79 3.97 43.26
N GLU A 777 -19.97 3.72 43.75
CA GLU A 777 -20.22 3.41 45.17
C GLU A 777 -19.58 2.07 45.59
N GLU A 778 -19.76 1.06 44.76
CA GLU A 778 -19.17 -0.26 45.03
C GLU A 778 -17.64 -0.22 45.01
N ALA A 779 -17.05 0.60 44.12
CA ALA A 779 -15.60 0.79 44.06
C ALA A 779 -15.08 1.59 45.27
N ALA A 780 -15.83 2.61 45.73
CA ALA A 780 -15.52 3.34 46.94
C ALA A 780 -15.48 2.43 48.16
N HIS A 781 -16.52 1.61 48.38
CA HIS A 781 -16.55 0.59 49.44
C HIS A 781 -15.38 -0.39 49.32
N ALA A 782 -15.09 -0.89 48.12
CA ALA A 782 -14.00 -1.82 47.90
C ALA A 782 -12.62 -1.25 48.25
N ILE A 783 -12.38 0.03 47.93
CA ILE A 783 -11.12 0.72 48.22
C ILE A 783 -10.97 0.99 49.71
N VAL A 784 -12.03 1.46 50.35
CA VAL A 784 -12.00 1.77 51.84
C VAL A 784 -11.84 0.47 52.63
N LEU A 785 -12.53 -0.62 52.24
CA LEU A 785 -12.37 -1.91 52.90
C LEU A 785 -10.96 -2.51 52.75
N SER A 786 -10.36 -2.33 51.57
CA SER A 786 -9.02 -2.87 51.29
C SER A 786 -7.88 -1.95 51.66
N GLN A 787 -8.16 -0.67 51.95
CA GLN A 787 -7.17 0.40 52.18
C GLN A 787 -6.09 0.45 51.08
N GLN A 788 -6.50 0.16 49.85
CA GLN A 788 -5.64 0.16 48.67
C GLN A 788 -6.29 0.85 47.50
N GLY A 789 -5.83 2.06 47.14
CA GLY A 789 -6.24 2.83 45.98
C GLY A 789 -5.55 2.35 44.68
N SER A 790 -5.82 1.11 44.25
CA SER A 790 -5.17 0.53 43.09
C SER A 790 -6.11 0.35 41.90
N THR A 791 -5.82 1.02 40.77
CA THR A 791 -6.56 0.88 39.50
C THR A 791 -6.63 -0.58 39.03
N SER A 792 -5.55 -1.36 39.23
CA SER A 792 -5.52 -2.77 38.85
C SER A 792 -6.40 -3.66 39.74
N MET A 793 -6.61 -3.26 41.00
CA MET A 793 -7.53 -3.95 41.92
C MET A 793 -8.99 -3.71 41.43
N ILE A 794 -9.36 -2.48 41.10
CA ILE A 794 -10.68 -2.12 40.59
C ILE A 794 -10.95 -2.86 39.25
N GLN A 795 -9.99 -2.85 38.34
CA GLN A 795 -10.07 -3.54 37.06
C GLN A 795 -10.42 -5.03 37.24
N ARG A 796 -9.71 -5.71 38.15
CA ARG A 796 -9.91 -7.15 38.38
C ARG A 796 -11.23 -7.45 39.11
N ARG A 797 -11.59 -6.63 40.11
CA ARG A 797 -12.74 -6.87 40.95
C ARG A 797 -14.06 -6.67 40.20
N PHE A 798 -14.11 -5.65 39.33
CA PHE A 798 -15.31 -5.29 38.56
C PHE A 798 -15.27 -5.80 37.10
N SER A 799 -14.20 -6.50 36.68
CA SER A 799 -14.01 -7.02 35.32
C SER A 799 -14.18 -5.96 34.25
N ILE A 800 -13.69 -4.74 34.50
CA ILE A 800 -13.78 -3.58 33.59
C ILE A 800 -12.42 -3.29 32.92
N GLY A 801 -12.47 -2.59 31.76
CA GLY A 801 -11.25 -2.19 31.04
C GLY A 801 -10.40 -1.17 31.82
N TYR A 802 -9.07 -1.11 31.54
CA TYR A 802 -8.12 -0.24 32.22
C TYR A 802 -8.55 1.23 32.22
N ASN A 803 -9.00 1.76 31.09
CA ASN A 803 -9.44 3.15 30.95
C ASN A 803 -10.69 3.47 31.78
N ARG A 804 -11.65 2.53 31.91
CA ARG A 804 -12.83 2.72 32.78
C ARG A 804 -12.43 2.67 34.25
N ALA A 805 -11.52 1.77 34.63
CA ALA A 805 -10.99 1.69 35.98
C ALA A 805 -10.20 2.95 36.36
N GLY A 806 -9.45 3.55 35.40
CA GLY A 806 -8.77 4.83 35.56
C GLY A 806 -9.75 5.97 35.84
N ARG A 807 -10.77 6.15 34.98
CA ARG A 807 -11.82 7.17 35.18
C ARG A 807 -12.54 7.02 36.52
N LEU A 808 -12.82 5.79 36.92
CA LEU A 808 -13.44 5.50 38.21
C LEU A 808 -12.53 5.96 39.36
N MET A 809 -11.22 5.72 39.26
CA MET A 809 -10.24 6.19 40.27
C MET A 809 -10.13 7.73 40.31
N ASP A 810 -10.28 8.40 39.17
CA ASP A 810 -10.26 9.85 39.08
C ASP A 810 -11.55 10.47 39.67
N GLN A 811 -12.71 9.81 39.49
CA GLN A 811 -13.95 10.19 40.16
C GLN A 811 -13.85 10.03 41.69
N LEU A 812 -13.19 8.96 42.16
CA LEU A 812 -12.96 8.72 43.58
C LEU A 812 -11.96 9.74 44.21
N GLU A 813 -10.99 10.23 43.41
CA GLU A 813 -10.11 11.33 43.79
C GLU A 813 -10.88 12.66 43.91
N ALA A 814 -11.68 12.97 42.90
CA ALA A 814 -12.51 14.18 42.90
C ALA A 814 -13.53 14.20 44.06
N ALA A 815 -14.02 13.01 44.47
CA ALA A 815 -14.86 12.84 45.61
C ALA A 815 -14.10 12.85 46.94
N GLY A 816 -12.76 12.96 46.95
CA GLY A 816 -11.95 12.99 48.20
C GLY A 816 -11.83 11.66 48.90
N ILE A 817 -12.09 10.53 48.22
CA ILE A 817 -11.98 9.16 48.78
C ILE A 817 -10.53 8.66 48.67
N VAL A 818 -9.86 8.96 47.58
CA VAL A 818 -8.43 8.64 47.37
C VAL A 818 -7.63 9.90 47.06
N GLY A 819 -6.34 9.87 47.34
CA GLY A 819 -5.40 10.95 47.08
C GLY A 819 -4.94 10.98 45.61
N ALA A 820 -4.16 12.00 45.27
CA ALA A 820 -3.65 12.21 43.93
C ALA A 820 -2.78 11.07 43.38
N ALA A 821 -2.78 10.86 42.08
CA ALA A 821 -1.98 9.86 41.42
C ALA A 821 -0.48 10.07 41.62
N GLN A 822 0.24 9.06 42.14
CA GLN A 822 1.69 9.07 42.36
C GLN A 822 2.42 8.11 41.40
N GLY A 823 2.25 8.32 40.10
CA GLY A 823 2.83 7.46 39.07
C GLY A 823 2.25 6.05 39.10
N SER A 824 3.09 5.00 39.14
CA SER A 824 2.67 3.59 39.16
C SER A 824 2.32 3.03 40.54
N LYS A 825 2.43 3.83 41.61
CA LYS A 825 2.09 3.39 42.97
C LYS A 825 0.58 3.46 43.21
N PRO A 826 0.00 2.58 44.08
CA PRO A 826 -1.38 2.74 44.55
C PRO A 826 -1.59 4.11 45.19
N ARG A 827 -2.74 4.76 44.90
CA ARG A 827 -3.11 6.04 45.50
C ARG A 827 -3.39 5.86 46.99
N GLU A 828 -3.10 6.85 47.81
CA GLU A 828 -3.40 6.85 49.23
C GLU A 828 -4.92 6.90 49.44
N VAL A 829 -5.44 6.12 50.40
CA VAL A 829 -6.86 6.16 50.76
C VAL A 829 -7.06 7.17 51.89
N LEU A 830 -7.86 8.22 51.59
CA LEU A 830 -8.06 9.34 52.54
C LEU A 830 -9.16 9.04 53.56
N VAL A 831 -10.06 8.14 53.22
CA VAL A 831 -11.17 7.72 54.09
C VAL A 831 -10.80 6.45 54.81
N GLN A 832 -10.77 6.47 56.17
CA GLN A 832 -10.33 5.36 56.98
C GLN A 832 -11.44 4.41 57.42
N ASP A 833 -12.68 4.92 57.54
CA ASP A 833 -13.84 4.20 58.06
C ASP A 833 -15.02 4.17 57.11
N GLU A 834 -15.77 3.08 57.13
CA GLU A 834 -17.00 2.90 56.34
C GLU A 834 -18.12 3.90 56.71
N ASN A 835 -18.17 4.35 57.98
CA ASN A 835 -19.09 5.38 58.42
C ASN A 835 -18.78 6.74 57.81
N GLN A 836 -17.49 7.07 57.72
CA GLN A 836 -17.01 8.28 57.08
C GLN A 836 -17.33 8.28 55.56
N LEU A 837 -17.16 7.11 54.91
CA LEU A 837 -17.52 6.92 53.51
C LEU A 837 -19.03 7.12 53.28
N ASN A 838 -19.88 6.51 54.08
CA ASN A 838 -21.32 6.62 53.98
C ASN A 838 -21.83 8.08 54.15
N ASN A 839 -21.22 8.83 55.06
CA ASN A 839 -21.54 10.26 55.22
C ASN A 839 -21.14 11.06 53.96
N LEU A 840 -20.00 10.74 53.36
CA LEU A 840 -19.49 11.41 52.17
C LEU A 840 -20.35 11.06 50.92
N LEU A 841 -20.75 9.79 50.75
CA LEU A 841 -21.66 9.38 49.72
C LEU A 841 -23.06 9.98 49.86
N ALA A 842 -23.57 10.14 51.09
CA ALA A 842 -24.83 10.80 51.37
C ALA A 842 -24.76 12.30 51.03
N ALA A 843 -23.65 12.97 51.27
CA ALA A 843 -23.43 14.36 50.88
C ALA A 843 -23.40 14.56 49.36
N LEU A 844 -22.78 13.61 48.62
CA LEU A 844 -22.72 13.61 47.15
C LEU A 844 -24.09 13.34 46.51
N ARG A 845 -24.96 12.53 47.13
CA ARG A 845 -26.32 12.31 46.66
C ARG A 845 -27.27 13.47 46.93
N GLY A 846 -26.92 14.39 47.84
CA GLY A 846 -27.71 15.55 48.22
C GLY A 846 -27.41 16.82 47.41
N GLN A 847 -26.44 16.76 46.51
CA GLN A 847 -26.14 17.81 45.51
C GLN A 847 -26.71 17.44 44.15
#